data_0786aa74b5933e38aa173b4c8599d6c1
#
_entry.id   0786aa74b5933e38aa173b4c8599d6c1
#
_cell.length_a   1.000
_cell.length_b   1.000
_cell.length_c   1.000
_cell.angle_alpha   90.00
_cell.angle_beta   90.00
_cell.angle_gamma   90.00
#
_symmetry.space_group_name_H-M   'P 1'
#
loop_
_entity.id
_entity.type
_entity.pdbx_description
1 polymer ?
#
loop_
_entity_poly.entity_id
_entity_poly.type
_entity_poly.pdbx_seq_one_letter_code
_entity_poly.pdbx_strand_id
1 'polypeptide(L)'
;MNEKLKFCKLLGTNINVITMDETVDYMDQHLDELRGKYVCVSNVHTTVMAFRDADYRKVQNGSAMNLPDGKPLSIVCRMRGHQEAGRVPGPDLMPRIFEISEKKGYRHYFYGSTEKTLHALEQRLREKYPKLNIVGMYSPPFRPLTEEEDEAVVKQINDTKPDFIWIGLGAPKQEKWMAAHAGMLHGVMLGVGAGFDFHAGTVRRAPGWMQELCLEWLFRLMQDPKRLIPRYMDTNFSFIHYVWKENKLLKKKNQELVHIPSRPKTGMKIAMIGHKRIPSREGGVEIVVEELSTRMVRSGNRVDAYNRSGYHVSGKEFDEKHGKYFQGIRIFTIPTFSSSKLNAIVYSFLATIRSLFGHYDIVHFHAEGPCIMLWLTKLFGIPTVATIHGLDWQRSKWGNFASHMLKLGEKTAALHADEVIVLSHNMQDYFQETYGRKTRFIPNGINRPILKGDSEIKAKYGLEKDGYILFLARIVPEKGLHYLLHAFEQIETDKKLVIAGGSSHSQEYVQEMVNLAAKDSRVIMTGFVQGEVLEELYSNAYCFVLPSDIEGMALGLLEAMSYGNCCIASNIPENTEVAEDHALYFEKGNERDLQKRLEEVLAHPEQTQKAHQENADFICGKYNWDRVTEQTLHLYQHVLKVRENQK
;
A
#
# COMPACT_ATOMS: atom_id res chain seq x y z
N MET A 1 -3.86 6.60 -43.76
CA MET A 1 -3.59 5.25 -43.17
C MET A 1 -4.56 5.06 -42.03
N ASN A 2 -5.56 4.19 -42.18
CA ASN A 2 -6.51 3.90 -41.07
C ASN A 2 -5.74 3.27 -39.92
N GLU A 3 -5.41 4.02 -38.89
CA GLU A 3 -4.88 3.45 -37.65
C GLU A 3 -5.98 2.59 -37.00
N LYS A 4 -5.87 1.30 -37.17
CA LYS A 4 -6.77 0.37 -36.48
C LYS A 4 -6.59 0.53 -34.97
N LEU A 5 -7.68 0.84 -34.28
CA LEU A 5 -7.70 0.93 -32.82
C LEU A 5 -7.10 -0.34 -32.19
N LYS A 6 -6.11 -0.15 -31.34
CA LYS A 6 -5.51 -1.25 -30.59
C LYS A 6 -6.49 -1.81 -29.56
N PHE A 7 -6.45 -3.10 -29.33
CA PHE A 7 -7.26 -3.73 -28.26
C PHE A 7 -6.46 -4.78 -27.48
N CYS A 8 -6.84 -4.95 -26.24
CA CYS A 8 -6.41 -6.02 -25.34
C CYS A 8 -7.53 -7.05 -25.24
N LYS A 9 -7.24 -8.31 -25.55
CA LYS A 9 -8.20 -9.40 -25.38
C LYS A 9 -8.27 -9.82 -23.92
N LEU A 10 -9.41 -9.62 -23.27
CA LEU A 10 -9.63 -9.88 -21.84
C LEU A 10 -10.86 -10.77 -21.66
N LEU A 11 -10.68 -11.99 -21.16
CA LEU A 11 -11.73 -13.01 -21.03
C LEU A 11 -12.52 -13.22 -22.34
N GLY A 12 -11.83 -13.18 -23.47
CA GLY A 12 -12.41 -13.30 -24.80
C GLY A 12 -13.04 -12.03 -25.35
N THR A 13 -13.15 -10.95 -24.58
CA THR A 13 -13.67 -9.64 -24.99
C THR A 13 -12.53 -8.72 -25.44
N ASN A 14 -12.73 -8.02 -26.56
CA ASN A 14 -11.78 -7.05 -27.07
C ASN A 14 -12.02 -5.70 -26.38
N ILE A 15 -11.09 -5.28 -25.52
CA ILE A 15 -11.14 -3.99 -24.81
C ILE A 15 -10.18 -3.03 -25.50
N ASN A 16 -10.64 -1.85 -25.91
CA ASN A 16 -9.78 -0.88 -26.56
C ASN A 16 -8.68 -0.35 -25.61
N VAL A 17 -7.49 -0.25 -26.16
CA VAL A 17 -6.33 0.34 -25.48
C VAL A 17 -6.26 1.80 -25.89
N ILE A 18 -6.94 2.65 -25.11
CA ILE A 18 -7.17 4.05 -25.45
C ILE A 18 -7.37 4.87 -24.17
N THR A 19 -6.98 6.13 -24.19
CA THR A 19 -7.24 7.11 -23.11
C THR A 19 -8.55 7.87 -23.35
N MET A 20 -8.96 8.70 -22.38
CA MET A 20 -10.15 9.56 -22.52
C MET A 20 -9.97 10.57 -23.67
N ASP A 21 -8.83 11.25 -23.69
CA ASP A 21 -8.57 12.29 -24.70
C ASP A 21 -8.51 11.69 -26.10
N GLU A 22 -7.76 10.59 -26.28
CA GLU A 22 -7.72 9.86 -27.56
C GLU A 22 -9.09 9.33 -27.98
N THR A 23 -9.96 8.94 -27.04
CA THR A 23 -11.33 8.49 -27.36
C THR A 23 -12.15 9.64 -27.93
N VAL A 24 -12.07 10.80 -27.28
CA VAL A 24 -12.81 12.01 -27.70
C VAL A 24 -12.32 12.48 -29.06
N ASP A 25 -11.01 12.55 -29.25
CA ASP A 25 -10.39 12.96 -30.53
C ASP A 25 -10.74 11.98 -31.65
N TYR A 26 -10.71 10.65 -31.36
CA TYR A 26 -11.08 9.64 -32.34
C TYR A 26 -12.55 9.73 -32.76
N MET A 27 -13.46 9.90 -31.80
CA MET A 27 -14.89 10.05 -32.10
C MET A 27 -15.19 11.32 -32.90
N ASP A 28 -14.47 12.40 -32.61
CA ASP A 28 -14.61 13.66 -33.33
C ASP A 28 -14.09 13.58 -34.77
N GLN A 29 -12.94 12.97 -34.98
CA GLN A 29 -12.29 12.87 -36.29
C GLN A 29 -12.94 11.81 -37.21
N HIS A 30 -13.53 10.75 -36.62
CA HIS A 30 -14.10 9.62 -37.37
C HIS A 30 -15.62 9.50 -37.19
N LEU A 31 -16.30 10.61 -36.85
CA LEU A 31 -17.73 10.59 -36.58
C LEU A 31 -18.55 9.98 -37.72
N ASP A 32 -18.23 10.35 -38.96
CA ASP A 32 -18.94 9.83 -40.15
C ASP A 32 -18.73 8.33 -40.36
N GLU A 33 -17.54 7.81 -40.02
CA GLU A 33 -17.25 6.35 -40.07
C GLU A 33 -17.94 5.58 -38.96
N LEU A 34 -18.24 6.23 -37.83
CA LEU A 34 -18.91 5.66 -36.67
C LEU A 34 -20.44 5.71 -36.77
N ARG A 35 -21.01 6.52 -37.66
CA ARG A 35 -22.47 6.60 -37.87
C ARG A 35 -23.05 5.22 -38.15
N GLY A 36 -24.18 4.93 -37.53
CA GLY A 36 -24.84 3.63 -37.62
C GLY A 36 -24.19 2.52 -36.81
N LYS A 37 -23.08 2.80 -36.14
CA LYS A 37 -22.38 1.81 -35.29
C LYS A 37 -22.64 2.11 -33.80
N TYR A 38 -22.24 1.17 -32.96
CA TYR A 38 -22.39 1.31 -31.52
C TYR A 38 -21.05 1.18 -30.78
N VAL A 39 -20.99 1.82 -29.62
CA VAL A 39 -19.86 1.87 -28.70
C VAL A 39 -20.31 1.29 -27.35
N CYS A 40 -19.60 0.24 -26.92
CA CYS A 40 -19.79 -0.36 -25.61
C CYS A 40 -18.87 0.29 -24.57
N VAL A 41 -19.36 0.42 -23.35
CA VAL A 41 -18.59 0.91 -22.20
C VAL A 41 -18.52 -0.21 -21.17
N SER A 42 -17.42 -0.98 -21.22
CA SER A 42 -17.27 -2.24 -20.51
C SER A 42 -16.64 -2.07 -19.14
N ASN A 43 -17.18 -2.77 -18.16
CA ASN A 43 -16.65 -2.88 -16.81
C ASN A 43 -16.50 -4.35 -16.38
N VAL A 44 -16.07 -4.59 -15.13
CA VAL A 44 -15.88 -5.95 -14.59
C VAL A 44 -17.11 -6.82 -14.77
N HIS A 45 -18.31 -6.27 -14.49
CA HIS A 45 -19.56 -7.03 -14.58
C HIS A 45 -19.88 -7.45 -16.02
N THR A 46 -19.85 -6.51 -16.97
CA THR A 46 -20.13 -6.81 -18.38
C THR A 46 -19.10 -7.76 -19.00
N THR A 47 -17.82 -7.64 -18.58
CA THR A 47 -16.76 -8.55 -19.04
C THR A 47 -16.95 -9.98 -18.52
N VAL A 48 -17.38 -10.15 -17.26
CA VAL A 48 -17.69 -11.48 -16.70
C VAL A 48 -18.93 -12.07 -17.36
N MET A 49 -19.96 -11.26 -17.62
CA MET A 49 -21.14 -11.68 -18.37
C MET A 49 -20.76 -12.15 -19.78
N ALA A 50 -19.96 -11.40 -20.50
CA ALA A 50 -19.48 -11.77 -21.84
C ALA A 50 -18.61 -13.04 -21.84
N PHE A 51 -17.88 -13.29 -20.75
CA PHE A 51 -17.15 -14.54 -20.59
C PHE A 51 -18.08 -15.75 -20.43
N ARG A 52 -19.17 -15.60 -19.70
CA ARG A 52 -20.16 -16.67 -19.44
C ARG A 52 -21.17 -16.86 -20.59
N ASP A 53 -21.50 -15.78 -21.32
CA ASP A 53 -22.45 -15.76 -22.42
C ASP A 53 -21.74 -15.45 -23.74
N ALA A 54 -21.68 -16.45 -24.63
CA ALA A 54 -20.99 -16.34 -25.92
C ALA A 54 -21.71 -15.37 -26.88
N ASP A 55 -23.03 -15.27 -26.81
CA ASP A 55 -23.78 -14.36 -27.68
C ASP A 55 -23.65 -12.91 -27.21
N TYR A 56 -23.68 -12.68 -25.90
CA TYR A 56 -23.37 -11.36 -25.35
C TYR A 56 -21.92 -10.94 -25.66
N ARG A 57 -20.98 -11.89 -25.65
CA ARG A 57 -19.60 -11.63 -26.07
C ARG A 57 -19.49 -11.24 -27.55
N LYS A 58 -20.28 -11.85 -28.44
CA LYS A 58 -20.35 -11.43 -29.85
C LYS A 58 -20.84 -9.98 -29.97
N VAL A 59 -21.86 -9.61 -29.19
CA VAL A 59 -22.36 -8.24 -29.12
C VAL A 59 -21.25 -7.27 -28.69
N GLN A 60 -20.53 -7.58 -27.61
CA GLN A 60 -19.42 -6.74 -27.15
C GLN A 60 -18.30 -6.59 -28.18
N ASN A 61 -17.93 -7.71 -28.83
CA ASN A 61 -16.84 -7.72 -29.82
C ASN A 61 -17.25 -7.17 -31.18
N GLY A 62 -18.54 -7.07 -31.48
CA GLY A 62 -19.08 -6.46 -32.68
C GLY A 62 -19.20 -4.94 -32.63
N SER A 63 -18.97 -4.32 -31.47
CA SER A 63 -18.97 -2.88 -31.31
C SER A 63 -17.81 -2.21 -32.07
N ALA A 64 -18.03 -0.99 -32.55
CA ALA A 64 -16.99 -0.19 -33.19
C ALA A 64 -15.87 0.15 -32.18
N MET A 65 -16.24 0.37 -30.93
CA MET A 65 -15.34 0.58 -29.82
C MET A 65 -15.89 -0.10 -28.57
N ASN A 66 -15.00 -0.68 -27.76
CA ASN A 66 -15.35 -1.24 -26.47
C ASN A 66 -14.44 -0.62 -25.40
N LEU A 67 -14.94 0.43 -24.77
CA LEU A 67 -14.19 1.33 -23.90
C LEU A 67 -14.06 0.79 -22.48
N PRO A 68 -12.89 0.89 -21.84
CA PRO A 68 -12.66 0.44 -20.46
C PRO A 68 -13.22 1.41 -19.42
N ASP A 69 -14.43 1.19 -18.91
CA ASP A 69 -15.05 2.01 -17.85
C ASP A 69 -14.35 1.84 -16.51
N GLY A 70 -14.03 0.61 -16.15
CA GLY A 70 -13.44 0.30 -14.85
C GLY A 70 -11.92 0.26 -14.85
N LYS A 71 -11.29 0.88 -13.83
CA LYS A 71 -9.84 0.76 -13.60
C LYS A 71 -9.29 -0.70 -13.62
N PRO A 72 -10.02 -1.75 -13.12
CA PRO A 72 -9.56 -3.12 -13.20
C PRO A 72 -9.26 -3.60 -14.61
N LEU A 73 -10.05 -3.18 -15.62
CA LEU A 73 -9.82 -3.55 -17.02
C LEU A 73 -8.51 -2.93 -17.54
N SER A 74 -8.33 -1.62 -17.31
CA SER A 74 -7.10 -0.90 -17.69
C SER A 74 -5.86 -1.49 -17.00
N ILE A 75 -5.97 -1.86 -15.72
CA ILE A 75 -4.88 -2.52 -14.99
C ILE A 75 -4.50 -3.85 -15.66
N VAL A 76 -5.47 -4.70 -16.00
CA VAL A 76 -5.18 -5.98 -16.66
C VAL A 76 -4.57 -5.77 -18.05
N CYS A 77 -5.07 -4.80 -18.81
CA CYS A 77 -4.49 -4.44 -20.11
C CYS A 77 -3.01 -4.00 -19.97
N ARG A 78 -2.69 -3.15 -18.98
CA ARG A 78 -1.31 -2.76 -18.68
C ARG A 78 -0.43 -3.93 -18.25
N MET A 79 -0.96 -4.85 -17.45
CA MET A 79 -0.25 -6.07 -17.06
C MET A 79 0.06 -6.98 -18.26
N ARG A 80 -0.69 -6.88 -19.35
CA ARG A 80 -0.49 -7.60 -20.61
C ARG A 80 0.39 -6.86 -21.62
N GLY A 81 1.01 -5.76 -21.22
CA GLY A 81 1.98 -5.00 -22.03
C GLY A 81 1.44 -3.71 -22.64
N HIS A 82 0.16 -3.42 -22.50
CA HIS A 82 -0.48 -2.20 -23.02
C HIS A 82 -0.40 -1.07 -21.99
N GLN A 83 0.76 -0.44 -21.86
CA GLN A 83 1.01 0.58 -20.84
C GLN A 83 0.14 1.84 -21.00
N GLU A 84 -0.26 2.14 -22.22
CA GLU A 84 -1.11 3.26 -22.64
C GLU A 84 -2.61 3.08 -22.28
N ALA A 85 -3.04 1.89 -21.85
CA ALA A 85 -4.45 1.63 -21.54
C ALA A 85 -5.00 2.59 -20.49
N GLY A 86 -5.92 3.46 -20.89
CA GLY A 86 -6.61 4.43 -20.06
C GLY A 86 -7.87 3.88 -19.37
N ARG A 87 -8.61 4.77 -18.72
CA ARG A 87 -9.97 4.54 -18.21
C ARG A 87 -10.91 5.52 -18.93
N VAL A 88 -11.99 5.02 -19.49
CA VAL A 88 -12.99 5.81 -20.23
C VAL A 88 -14.40 5.48 -19.70
N PRO A 89 -14.80 6.04 -18.55
CA PRO A 89 -16.14 5.83 -18.00
C PRO A 89 -17.19 6.58 -18.82
N GLY A 90 -18.34 5.95 -19.07
CA GLY A 90 -19.44 6.58 -19.78
C GLY A 90 -19.87 7.93 -19.20
N PRO A 91 -20.07 8.05 -17.87
CA PRO A 91 -20.41 9.33 -17.25
C PRO A 91 -19.36 10.44 -17.40
N ASP A 92 -18.08 10.10 -17.60
CA ASP A 92 -17.01 11.07 -17.81
C ASP A 92 -16.85 11.41 -19.29
N LEU A 93 -17.18 10.49 -20.19
CA LEU A 93 -17.16 10.70 -21.63
C LEU A 93 -18.25 11.68 -22.08
N MET A 94 -19.45 11.59 -21.49
CA MET A 94 -20.58 12.48 -21.84
C MET A 94 -20.21 13.97 -21.80
N PRO A 95 -19.69 14.53 -20.69
CA PRO A 95 -19.29 15.93 -20.61
C PRO A 95 -18.26 16.34 -21.66
N ARG A 96 -17.28 15.48 -21.93
CA ARG A 96 -16.21 15.75 -22.88
C ARG A 96 -16.74 15.86 -24.32
N ILE A 97 -17.69 15.00 -24.69
CA ILE A 97 -18.35 15.10 -25.99
C ILE A 97 -19.28 16.31 -26.04
N PHE A 98 -20.00 16.67 -24.94
CA PHE A 98 -20.85 17.86 -24.91
C PHE A 98 -20.05 19.16 -25.10
N GLU A 99 -18.88 19.28 -24.47
CA GLU A 99 -17.97 20.43 -24.60
C GLU A 99 -17.53 20.67 -26.05
N ILE A 100 -17.24 19.62 -26.79
CA ILE A 100 -16.91 19.70 -28.22
C ILE A 100 -18.17 20.03 -29.04
N SER A 101 -19.29 19.43 -28.69
CA SER A 101 -20.56 19.58 -29.40
C SER A 101 -21.10 21.00 -29.34
N GLU A 102 -20.89 21.75 -28.26
CA GLU A 102 -21.26 23.18 -28.20
C GLU A 102 -20.52 24.02 -29.23
N LYS A 103 -19.31 23.61 -29.66
CA LYS A 103 -18.52 24.33 -30.68
C LYS A 103 -18.85 23.86 -32.10
N LYS A 104 -19.16 22.57 -32.27
CA LYS A 104 -19.34 21.93 -33.58
C LYS A 104 -20.82 21.76 -33.98
N GLY A 105 -21.72 21.97 -33.03
CA GLY A 105 -23.17 21.87 -33.26
C GLY A 105 -23.71 20.46 -33.39
N TYR A 106 -23.00 19.45 -32.85
CA TYR A 106 -23.44 18.08 -32.90
C TYR A 106 -24.79 17.88 -32.20
N ARG A 107 -25.61 16.99 -32.78
CA ARG A 107 -27.00 16.73 -32.40
C ARG A 107 -27.09 15.51 -31.49
N HIS A 108 -27.70 15.66 -30.33
CA HIS A 108 -27.77 14.60 -29.31
C HIS A 108 -29.20 14.10 -29.11
N TYR A 109 -29.36 12.78 -29.14
CA TYR A 109 -30.57 12.10 -28.77
C TYR A 109 -30.33 11.23 -27.54
N PHE A 110 -31.32 11.18 -26.60
CA PHE A 110 -31.21 10.40 -25.38
C PHE A 110 -32.33 9.37 -25.34
N TYR A 111 -31.96 8.09 -25.23
CA TYR A 111 -32.89 6.97 -25.22
C TYR A 111 -32.69 6.10 -23.99
N GLY A 112 -33.77 5.91 -23.17
CA GLY A 112 -33.72 5.09 -21.97
C GLY A 112 -34.05 5.85 -20.69
N SER A 113 -33.86 5.19 -19.55
CA SER A 113 -34.22 5.69 -18.21
C SER A 113 -35.73 5.97 -18.04
N THR A 114 -36.09 6.76 -17.04
CA THR A 114 -37.50 7.18 -16.79
C THR A 114 -37.72 8.62 -17.29
N GLU A 115 -38.97 8.97 -17.62
CA GLU A 115 -39.30 10.33 -18.02
C GLU A 115 -38.86 11.37 -16.98
N LYS A 116 -39.02 11.05 -15.69
CA LYS A 116 -38.54 11.90 -14.58
C LYS A 116 -37.05 12.16 -14.65
N THR A 117 -36.25 11.10 -14.91
CA THR A 117 -34.80 11.23 -15.03
C THR A 117 -34.41 12.01 -16.28
N LEU A 118 -35.09 11.76 -17.42
CA LEU A 118 -34.82 12.49 -18.65
C LEU A 118 -35.13 13.99 -18.52
N HIS A 119 -36.23 14.34 -17.88
CA HIS A 119 -36.59 15.75 -17.64
C HIS A 119 -35.53 16.45 -16.75
N ALA A 120 -35.10 15.78 -15.65
CA ALA A 120 -34.07 16.33 -14.78
C ALA A 120 -32.69 16.43 -15.50
N LEU A 121 -32.39 15.45 -16.36
CA LEU A 121 -31.21 15.44 -17.20
C LEU A 121 -31.20 16.63 -18.18
N GLU A 122 -32.28 16.82 -18.89
CA GLU A 122 -32.45 17.92 -19.85
C GLU A 122 -32.23 19.28 -19.18
N GLN A 123 -32.92 19.51 -18.04
CA GLN A 123 -32.81 20.75 -17.30
C GLN A 123 -31.33 21.04 -16.96
N ARG A 124 -30.63 20.07 -16.38
CA ARG A 124 -29.23 20.26 -15.98
C ARG A 124 -28.25 20.38 -17.15
N LEU A 125 -28.53 19.66 -18.26
CA LEU A 125 -27.70 19.81 -19.45
C LEU A 125 -27.88 21.19 -20.07
N ARG A 126 -29.08 21.74 -20.13
CA ARG A 126 -29.33 23.10 -20.64
C ARG A 126 -28.72 24.18 -19.72
N GLU A 127 -28.72 23.97 -18.40
CA GLU A 127 -28.06 24.86 -17.45
C GLU A 127 -26.53 24.85 -17.64
N LYS A 128 -25.95 23.67 -17.82
CA LYS A 128 -24.47 23.52 -17.87
C LYS A 128 -23.89 23.71 -19.27
N TYR A 129 -24.65 23.32 -20.30
CA TYR A 129 -24.26 23.39 -21.72
C TYR A 129 -25.36 24.07 -22.53
N PRO A 130 -25.45 25.42 -22.46
CA PRO A 130 -26.58 26.17 -23.06
C PRO A 130 -26.67 26.04 -24.58
N LYS A 131 -25.55 25.74 -25.25
CA LYS A 131 -25.49 25.60 -26.72
C LYS A 131 -25.58 24.16 -27.19
N LEU A 132 -25.77 23.21 -26.27
CA LEU A 132 -25.89 21.79 -26.61
C LEU A 132 -27.18 21.53 -27.41
N ASN A 133 -27.06 20.94 -28.58
CA ASN A 133 -28.16 20.67 -29.48
C ASN A 133 -28.83 19.34 -29.12
N ILE A 134 -29.81 19.38 -28.19
CA ILE A 134 -30.59 18.21 -27.78
C ILE A 134 -31.81 18.14 -28.74
N VAL A 135 -31.82 17.13 -29.62
CA VAL A 135 -32.80 16.96 -30.69
C VAL A 135 -33.94 16.02 -30.32
N GLY A 136 -33.80 15.30 -29.21
CA GLY A 136 -34.89 14.46 -28.70
C GLY A 136 -34.49 13.65 -27.48
N MET A 137 -35.49 13.25 -26.73
CA MET A 137 -35.38 12.32 -25.59
C MET A 137 -36.57 11.37 -25.60
N TYR A 138 -36.36 10.11 -25.28
CA TYR A 138 -37.41 9.10 -25.24
C TYR A 138 -37.18 8.09 -24.10
N SER A 139 -38.23 7.86 -23.32
CA SER A 139 -38.28 6.86 -22.26
C SER A 139 -39.11 5.67 -22.73
N PRO A 140 -38.46 4.53 -23.10
CA PRO A 140 -39.23 3.36 -23.52
C PRO A 140 -39.97 2.71 -22.35
N PRO A 141 -41.10 2.03 -22.58
CA PRO A 141 -41.81 1.31 -21.54
C PRO A 141 -40.97 0.18 -20.96
N PHE A 142 -41.23 -0.22 -19.69
CA PHE A 142 -40.49 -1.30 -19.00
C PHE A 142 -40.83 -2.72 -19.49
N ARG A 143 -41.33 -2.84 -20.71
CA ARG A 143 -41.57 -4.11 -21.42
C ARG A 143 -40.84 -4.11 -22.77
N PRO A 144 -40.67 -5.28 -23.41
CA PRO A 144 -40.25 -5.29 -24.81
C PRO A 144 -41.22 -4.49 -25.68
N LEU A 145 -40.67 -3.75 -26.64
CA LEU A 145 -41.48 -3.09 -27.68
C LEU A 145 -42.02 -4.14 -28.66
N THR A 146 -43.16 -3.86 -29.26
CA THR A 146 -43.63 -4.60 -30.44
C THR A 146 -42.77 -4.18 -31.65
N GLU A 147 -42.77 -4.96 -32.74
CA GLU A 147 -42.04 -4.61 -33.96
C GLU A 147 -42.49 -3.24 -34.51
N GLU A 148 -43.78 -2.95 -34.50
CA GLU A 148 -44.34 -1.66 -34.94
C GLU A 148 -43.90 -0.49 -34.04
N GLU A 149 -43.86 -0.70 -32.72
CA GLU A 149 -43.39 0.30 -31.76
C GLU A 149 -41.89 0.56 -31.95
N ASP A 150 -41.11 -0.48 -32.20
CA ASP A 150 -39.67 -0.39 -32.40
C ASP A 150 -39.33 0.33 -33.71
N GLU A 151 -40.01 0.00 -34.81
CA GLU A 151 -39.89 0.70 -36.09
C GLU A 151 -40.29 2.19 -35.97
N ALA A 152 -41.34 2.48 -35.23
CA ALA A 152 -41.76 3.87 -34.97
C ALA A 152 -40.69 4.65 -34.20
N VAL A 153 -40.05 4.03 -33.19
CA VAL A 153 -38.97 4.63 -32.43
C VAL A 153 -37.76 4.87 -33.29
N VAL A 154 -37.33 3.90 -34.12
CA VAL A 154 -36.21 4.04 -35.07
C VAL A 154 -36.47 5.20 -36.02
N LYS A 155 -37.67 5.28 -36.57
CA LYS A 155 -38.07 6.40 -37.45
C LYS A 155 -38.01 7.74 -36.72
N GLN A 156 -38.60 7.82 -35.51
CA GLN A 156 -38.59 9.03 -34.69
C GLN A 156 -37.18 9.53 -34.43
N ILE A 157 -36.23 8.62 -34.06
CA ILE A 157 -34.83 8.98 -33.83
C ILE A 157 -34.18 9.49 -35.12
N ASN A 158 -34.33 8.77 -36.23
CA ASN A 158 -33.70 9.10 -37.50
C ASN A 158 -34.23 10.41 -38.09
N ASP A 159 -35.51 10.74 -37.92
CA ASP A 159 -36.13 12.00 -38.37
C ASP A 159 -35.48 13.21 -37.70
N THR A 160 -34.92 13.05 -36.49
CA THR A 160 -34.15 14.11 -35.79
C THR A 160 -32.70 14.20 -36.25
N LYS A 161 -32.21 13.29 -37.09
CA LYS A 161 -30.83 13.26 -37.62
C LYS A 161 -29.76 13.44 -36.53
N PRO A 162 -29.73 12.63 -35.47
CA PRO A 162 -28.75 12.79 -34.40
C PRO A 162 -27.35 12.39 -34.85
N ASP A 163 -26.31 13.05 -34.32
CA ASP A 163 -24.92 12.63 -34.45
C ASP A 163 -24.58 11.57 -33.37
N PHE A 164 -25.03 11.80 -32.15
CA PHE A 164 -24.83 10.92 -31.01
C PHE A 164 -26.16 10.49 -30.40
N ILE A 165 -26.31 9.19 -30.17
CA ILE A 165 -27.48 8.58 -29.51
C ILE A 165 -27.00 7.94 -28.21
N TRP A 166 -27.35 8.58 -27.10
CA TRP A 166 -27.00 8.11 -25.77
C TRP A 166 -28.02 7.08 -25.28
N ILE A 167 -27.53 5.90 -24.83
CA ILE A 167 -28.41 4.79 -24.41
C ILE A 167 -28.26 4.55 -22.92
N GLY A 168 -29.38 4.69 -22.18
CA GLY A 168 -29.48 4.55 -20.73
C GLY A 168 -30.39 3.42 -20.29
N LEU A 169 -30.29 2.22 -20.89
CA LEU A 169 -31.14 1.05 -20.57
C LEU A 169 -30.49 0.12 -19.53
N GLY A 170 -29.18 0.28 -19.28
CA GLY A 170 -28.39 -0.60 -18.43
C GLY A 170 -28.00 -1.93 -19.09
N ALA A 171 -26.85 -2.45 -18.67
CA ALA A 171 -26.32 -3.72 -19.18
C ALA A 171 -27.13 -4.93 -18.66
N PRO A 172 -27.33 -5.99 -19.45
CA PRO A 172 -26.91 -6.18 -20.84
C PRO A 172 -27.92 -5.66 -21.89
N LYS A 173 -29.02 -5.05 -21.45
CA LYS A 173 -30.11 -4.66 -22.34
C LYS A 173 -29.65 -3.62 -23.37
N GLN A 174 -28.89 -2.61 -22.93
CA GLN A 174 -28.41 -1.53 -23.79
C GLN A 174 -27.49 -2.05 -24.92
N GLU A 175 -26.56 -2.95 -24.62
CA GLU A 175 -25.64 -3.46 -25.62
C GLU A 175 -26.36 -4.35 -26.66
N LYS A 176 -27.30 -5.19 -26.19
CA LYS A 176 -28.14 -6.02 -27.07
C LYS A 176 -29.01 -5.17 -27.96
N TRP A 177 -29.65 -4.13 -27.40
CA TRP A 177 -30.49 -3.19 -28.17
C TRP A 177 -29.64 -2.44 -29.22
N MET A 178 -28.51 -1.87 -28.83
CA MET A 178 -27.62 -1.18 -29.78
C MET A 178 -27.14 -2.09 -30.91
N ALA A 179 -26.79 -3.34 -30.62
CA ALA A 179 -26.36 -4.30 -31.62
C ALA A 179 -27.49 -4.67 -32.59
N ALA A 180 -28.74 -4.79 -32.10
CA ALA A 180 -29.91 -5.05 -32.94
C ALA A 180 -30.20 -3.88 -33.89
N HIS A 181 -29.94 -2.65 -33.47
CA HIS A 181 -30.21 -1.43 -34.25
C HIS A 181 -29.00 -0.89 -35.02
N ALA A 182 -27.90 -1.65 -35.03
CA ALA A 182 -26.71 -1.27 -35.79
C ALA A 182 -27.01 -1.22 -37.31
N GLY A 183 -26.72 -0.10 -37.96
CA GLY A 183 -27.05 0.15 -39.35
C GLY A 183 -28.50 0.63 -39.60
N MET A 184 -29.39 0.52 -38.62
CA MET A 184 -30.78 1.04 -38.71
C MET A 184 -30.87 2.49 -38.24
N LEU A 185 -30.09 2.85 -37.22
CA LEU A 185 -29.97 4.20 -36.68
C LEU A 185 -28.80 4.93 -37.33
N HIS A 186 -28.98 6.21 -37.64
CA HIS A 186 -27.95 6.98 -38.40
C HIS A 186 -26.89 7.59 -37.50
N GLY A 187 -27.14 7.84 -36.22
CA GLY A 187 -26.17 8.37 -35.27
C GLY A 187 -25.27 7.28 -34.67
N VAL A 188 -24.23 7.72 -33.97
CA VAL A 188 -23.37 6.83 -33.16
C VAL A 188 -24.08 6.50 -31.85
N MET A 189 -24.30 5.24 -31.57
CA MET A 189 -24.93 4.78 -30.33
C MET A 189 -23.90 4.55 -29.23
N LEU A 190 -24.10 5.11 -28.02
CA LEU A 190 -23.22 4.98 -26.86
C LEU A 190 -23.98 4.46 -25.64
N GLY A 191 -23.59 3.29 -25.15
CA GLY A 191 -24.18 2.67 -23.96
C GLY A 191 -23.56 3.20 -22.68
N VAL A 192 -24.17 4.21 -22.05
CA VAL A 192 -23.64 4.89 -20.85
C VAL A 192 -24.31 4.51 -19.53
N GLY A 193 -25.38 3.70 -19.60
CA GLY A 193 -26.07 3.17 -18.43
C GLY A 193 -26.46 4.23 -17.40
N ALA A 194 -25.90 4.14 -16.20
CA ALA A 194 -26.17 5.08 -15.10
C ALA A 194 -25.64 6.51 -15.33
N GLY A 195 -25.03 6.81 -16.48
CA GLY A 195 -24.61 8.15 -16.84
C GLY A 195 -25.76 9.18 -16.78
N PHE A 196 -26.97 8.76 -17.17
CA PHE A 196 -28.15 9.61 -17.10
C PHE A 196 -28.49 9.99 -15.65
N ASP A 197 -28.48 9.01 -14.74
CA ASP A 197 -28.80 9.24 -13.32
C ASP A 197 -27.79 10.16 -12.64
N PHE A 198 -26.50 10.04 -13.00
CA PHE A 198 -25.44 10.90 -12.46
C PHE A 198 -25.59 12.35 -12.94
N HIS A 199 -25.83 12.56 -14.23
CA HIS A 199 -25.98 13.90 -14.78
C HIS A 199 -27.34 14.53 -14.44
N ALA A 200 -28.40 13.73 -14.30
CA ALA A 200 -29.66 14.17 -13.73
C ALA A 200 -29.59 14.47 -12.22
N GLY A 201 -28.53 13.98 -11.54
CA GLY A 201 -28.33 14.15 -10.08
C GLY A 201 -29.28 13.33 -9.23
N THR A 202 -29.94 12.35 -9.79
CA THR A 202 -30.81 11.39 -9.07
C THR A 202 -30.01 10.40 -8.25
N VAL A 203 -28.75 10.14 -8.65
CA VAL A 203 -27.79 9.29 -7.94
C VAL A 203 -26.52 10.09 -7.64
N ARG A 204 -26.02 10.01 -6.39
CA ARG A 204 -24.76 10.64 -6.00
C ARG A 204 -23.58 9.82 -6.51
N ARG A 205 -22.62 10.49 -7.10
CA ARG A 205 -21.35 9.87 -7.55
C ARG A 205 -20.34 9.82 -6.40
N ALA A 206 -19.46 8.83 -6.44
CA ALA A 206 -18.36 8.72 -5.50
C ALA A 206 -17.46 9.97 -5.57
N PRO A 207 -16.92 10.46 -4.44
CA PRO A 207 -15.91 11.52 -4.45
C PRO A 207 -14.71 11.16 -5.35
N GLY A 208 -14.06 12.16 -5.96
CA GLY A 208 -12.97 11.95 -6.92
C GLY A 208 -11.86 11.03 -6.39
N TRP A 209 -11.46 11.22 -5.13
CA TRP A 209 -10.46 10.37 -4.48
C TRP A 209 -10.85 8.88 -4.40
N MET A 210 -12.15 8.57 -4.19
CA MET A 210 -12.62 7.18 -4.24
C MET A 210 -12.59 6.60 -5.65
N GLN A 211 -12.86 7.44 -6.65
CA GLN A 211 -12.77 7.03 -8.05
C GLN A 211 -11.31 6.73 -8.44
N GLU A 212 -10.36 7.56 -8.01
CA GLU A 212 -8.93 7.36 -8.25
C GLU A 212 -8.39 6.10 -7.59
N LEU A 213 -8.90 5.73 -6.43
CA LEU A 213 -8.51 4.53 -5.68
C LEU A 213 -9.26 3.25 -6.08
N CYS A 214 -10.08 3.27 -7.13
CA CYS A 214 -10.92 2.14 -7.52
C CYS A 214 -12.00 1.76 -6.48
N LEU A 215 -12.39 2.67 -5.61
CA LEU A 215 -13.37 2.46 -4.53
C LEU A 215 -14.79 2.94 -4.89
N GLU A 216 -15.05 3.36 -6.12
CA GLU A 216 -16.39 3.77 -6.57
C GLU A 216 -17.42 2.66 -6.36
N TRP A 217 -17.04 1.40 -6.57
CA TRP A 217 -17.89 0.25 -6.31
C TRP A 217 -18.30 0.12 -4.83
N LEU A 218 -17.40 0.45 -3.90
CA LEU A 218 -17.67 0.43 -2.46
C LEU A 218 -18.63 1.54 -2.07
N PHE A 219 -18.48 2.74 -2.64
CA PHE A 219 -19.40 3.84 -2.44
C PHE A 219 -20.82 3.50 -2.92
N ARG A 220 -20.93 2.89 -4.11
CA ARG A 220 -22.21 2.39 -4.63
C ARG A 220 -22.80 1.29 -3.74
N LEU A 221 -21.95 0.41 -3.21
CA LEU A 221 -22.36 -0.65 -2.30
C LEU A 221 -23.00 -0.09 -1.02
N MET A 222 -22.44 1.01 -0.48
CA MET A 222 -23.03 1.69 0.69
C MET A 222 -24.37 2.36 0.37
N GLN A 223 -24.61 2.78 -0.87
CA GLN A 223 -25.88 3.39 -1.28
C GLN A 223 -27.01 2.36 -1.51
N ASP A 224 -26.67 1.20 -2.07
CA ASP A 224 -27.65 0.14 -2.40
C ASP A 224 -27.07 -1.26 -2.09
N PRO A 225 -26.89 -1.59 -0.80
CA PRO A 225 -26.23 -2.83 -0.39
C PRO A 225 -27.03 -4.08 -0.79
N LYS A 226 -28.34 -4.05 -0.67
CA LYS A 226 -29.19 -5.23 -0.94
C LYS A 226 -29.09 -5.73 -2.38
N ARG A 227 -29.02 -4.82 -3.33
CA ARG A 227 -28.93 -5.14 -4.76
C ARG A 227 -27.49 -5.44 -5.19
N LEU A 228 -26.52 -4.72 -4.63
CA LEU A 228 -25.15 -4.75 -5.14
C LEU A 228 -24.24 -5.79 -4.47
N ILE A 229 -24.52 -6.22 -3.22
CA ILE A 229 -23.73 -7.27 -2.55
C ILE A 229 -23.73 -8.58 -3.37
N PRO A 230 -24.87 -9.18 -3.72
CA PRO A 230 -24.88 -10.42 -4.49
C PRO A 230 -24.17 -10.28 -5.85
N ARG A 231 -24.41 -9.15 -6.51
CA ARG A 231 -23.82 -8.85 -7.82
C ARG A 231 -22.29 -8.72 -7.75
N TYR A 232 -21.75 -7.99 -6.78
CA TYR A 232 -20.31 -7.79 -6.65
C TYR A 232 -19.59 -9.02 -6.13
N MET A 233 -20.23 -9.77 -5.22
CA MET A 233 -19.68 -11.06 -4.78
C MET A 233 -19.54 -12.03 -5.96
N ASP A 234 -20.57 -12.14 -6.80
CA ASP A 234 -20.50 -13.00 -7.99
C ASP A 234 -19.48 -12.50 -9.03
N THR A 235 -19.53 -11.22 -9.39
CA THR A 235 -18.78 -10.74 -10.56
C THR A 235 -17.34 -10.34 -10.25
N ASN A 236 -17.05 -9.70 -9.12
CA ASN A 236 -15.70 -9.24 -8.82
C ASN A 236 -14.76 -10.41 -8.49
N PHE A 237 -15.22 -11.37 -7.69
CA PHE A 237 -14.43 -12.58 -7.39
C PHE A 237 -14.27 -13.45 -8.64
N SER A 238 -15.34 -13.62 -9.43
CA SER A 238 -15.24 -14.36 -10.68
C SER A 238 -14.29 -13.71 -11.68
N PHE A 239 -14.29 -12.39 -11.79
CA PHE A 239 -13.36 -11.66 -12.65
C PHE A 239 -11.90 -11.94 -12.27
N ILE A 240 -11.56 -11.80 -11.00
CA ILE A 240 -10.20 -12.07 -10.52
C ILE A 240 -9.81 -13.52 -10.81
N HIS A 241 -10.70 -14.47 -10.51
CA HIS A 241 -10.45 -15.89 -10.75
C HIS A 241 -10.26 -16.20 -12.24
N TYR A 242 -11.14 -15.69 -13.12
CA TYR A 242 -11.07 -15.96 -14.55
C TYR A 242 -9.85 -15.30 -15.20
N VAL A 243 -9.52 -14.05 -14.83
CA VAL A 243 -8.31 -13.36 -15.30
C VAL A 243 -7.05 -14.10 -14.86
N TRP A 244 -7.00 -14.57 -13.62
CA TRP A 244 -5.89 -15.39 -13.13
C TRP A 244 -5.73 -16.67 -13.95
N LYS A 245 -6.83 -17.41 -14.21
CA LYS A 245 -6.84 -18.63 -15.02
C LYS A 245 -6.40 -18.36 -16.47
N GLU A 246 -6.93 -17.31 -17.09
CA GLU A 246 -6.55 -16.90 -18.45
C GLU A 246 -5.08 -16.51 -18.52
N ASN A 247 -4.57 -15.72 -17.56
CA ASN A 247 -3.17 -15.33 -17.52
C ASN A 247 -2.24 -16.55 -17.33
N LYS A 248 -2.66 -17.54 -16.54
CA LYS A 248 -1.92 -18.81 -16.39
C LYS A 248 -1.82 -19.58 -17.72
N LEU A 249 -2.93 -19.63 -18.47
CA LEU A 249 -2.96 -20.28 -19.80
C LEU A 249 -2.12 -19.51 -20.84
N LEU A 250 -2.20 -18.18 -20.86
CA LEU A 250 -1.39 -17.35 -21.76
C LEU A 250 0.10 -17.50 -21.49
N LYS A 251 0.51 -17.60 -20.23
CA LYS A 251 1.91 -17.87 -19.86
C LYS A 251 2.37 -19.25 -20.33
N LYS A 252 1.53 -20.29 -20.18
CA LYS A 252 1.85 -21.63 -20.64
C LYS A 252 2.02 -21.65 -22.17
N LYS A 253 1.13 -21.00 -22.92
CA LYS A 253 1.20 -20.89 -24.37
C LYS A 253 2.43 -20.12 -24.86
N ASN A 254 2.81 -19.03 -24.17
CA ASN A 254 4.04 -18.29 -24.49
C ASN A 254 5.32 -19.06 -24.11
N GLN A 255 5.27 -19.94 -23.10
CA GLN A 255 6.38 -20.83 -22.77
C GLN A 255 6.56 -21.97 -23.81
N GLU A 256 5.49 -22.40 -24.45
CA GLU A 256 5.55 -23.41 -25.53
C GLU A 256 6.06 -22.82 -26.86
N LEU A 257 5.89 -21.51 -27.08
CA LEU A 257 6.32 -20.82 -28.31
C LEU A 257 7.74 -20.27 -28.30
N VAL A 258 8.33 -20.13 -27.11
CA VAL A 258 9.71 -19.65 -26.94
C VAL A 258 10.47 -20.71 -26.14
N HIS A 259 11.19 -21.58 -26.85
CA HIS A 259 12.18 -22.46 -26.25
C HIS A 259 13.39 -21.63 -25.82
N ILE A 260 13.18 -20.78 -24.79
CA ILE A 260 14.28 -20.21 -24.02
C ILE A 260 14.65 -21.30 -23.00
N PRO A 261 15.91 -21.80 -23.00
CA PRO A 261 16.34 -22.73 -21.97
C PRO A 261 15.99 -22.11 -20.61
N SER A 262 15.25 -22.85 -19.80
CA SER A 262 14.92 -22.46 -18.44
C SER A 262 16.21 -22.07 -17.75
N ARG A 263 16.41 -20.76 -17.48
CA ARG A 263 17.45 -20.34 -16.53
C ARG A 263 17.21 -21.16 -15.25
N PRO A 264 18.25 -21.75 -14.67
CA PRO A 264 18.09 -22.46 -13.42
C PRO A 264 17.36 -21.56 -12.44
N LYS A 265 16.36 -22.08 -11.72
CA LYS A 265 15.65 -21.40 -10.65
C LYS A 265 16.65 -21.18 -9.49
N THR A 266 17.51 -20.20 -9.62
CA THR A 266 18.43 -19.79 -8.58
C THR A 266 17.77 -18.64 -7.84
N GLY A 267 17.02 -18.97 -6.77
CA GLY A 267 16.45 -18.03 -5.83
C GLY A 267 14.92 -17.93 -5.83
N MET A 268 14.37 -17.67 -4.65
CA MET A 268 12.95 -17.42 -4.40
C MET A 268 12.57 -16.00 -4.82
N LYS A 269 11.29 -15.81 -5.16
CA LYS A 269 10.69 -14.49 -5.34
C LYS A 269 9.86 -14.12 -4.11
N ILE A 270 10.27 -13.08 -3.42
CA ILE A 270 9.76 -12.69 -2.11
C ILE A 270 9.13 -11.30 -2.20
N ALA A 271 7.95 -11.13 -1.59
CA ALA A 271 7.33 -9.82 -1.38
C ALA A 271 7.46 -9.41 0.09
N MET A 272 7.93 -8.18 0.35
CA MET A 272 8.00 -7.58 1.69
C MET A 272 6.90 -6.52 1.83
N ILE A 273 5.99 -6.71 2.79
CA ILE A 273 4.83 -5.84 3.04
C ILE A 273 4.79 -5.46 4.51
N GLY A 274 4.57 -4.17 4.83
CA GLY A 274 4.30 -3.73 6.21
C GLY A 274 5.19 -2.59 6.71
N HIS A 275 6.35 -2.38 6.10
CA HIS A 275 7.21 -1.23 6.36
C HIS A 275 6.64 0.05 5.74
N LYS A 276 7.12 1.20 6.18
CA LYS A 276 6.75 2.48 5.56
C LYS A 276 7.46 2.65 4.24
N ARG A 277 8.77 2.66 4.25
CA ARG A 277 9.61 2.69 3.04
C ARG A 277 11.03 2.18 3.33
N ILE A 278 11.70 1.73 2.28
CA ILE A 278 13.15 1.47 2.24
C ILE A 278 13.73 2.17 1.01
N PRO A 279 14.95 2.73 1.08
CA PRO A 279 15.75 2.87 2.31
C PRO A 279 15.13 3.87 3.28
N SER A 280 15.29 3.63 4.58
CA SER A 280 14.89 4.57 5.62
C SER A 280 15.39 4.14 6.99
N ARG A 281 15.74 5.12 7.82
CA ARG A 281 16.11 4.94 9.23
C ARG A 281 15.02 5.44 10.19
N GLU A 282 13.79 5.67 9.71
CA GLU A 282 12.69 6.23 10.51
C GLU A 282 12.15 5.27 11.58
N GLY A 283 12.41 3.97 11.46
CA GLY A 283 11.94 2.99 12.43
C GLY A 283 12.62 1.64 12.29
N GLY A 284 12.48 0.81 13.32
CA GLY A 284 13.11 -0.50 13.37
C GLY A 284 12.64 -1.47 12.27
N VAL A 285 11.35 -1.42 11.90
CA VAL A 285 10.79 -2.28 10.84
C VAL A 285 11.44 -1.99 9.50
N GLU A 286 11.68 -0.71 9.18
CA GLU A 286 12.33 -0.27 7.96
C GLU A 286 13.76 -0.82 7.86
N ILE A 287 14.52 -0.73 8.94
CA ILE A 287 15.88 -1.28 9.05
C ILE A 287 15.87 -2.79 8.82
N VAL A 288 14.99 -3.52 9.51
CA VAL A 288 14.88 -4.98 9.38
C VAL A 288 14.56 -5.40 7.94
N VAL A 289 13.57 -4.74 7.32
CA VAL A 289 13.18 -5.07 5.93
C VAL A 289 14.31 -4.76 4.95
N GLU A 290 15.02 -3.65 5.13
CA GLU A 290 16.16 -3.28 4.28
C GLU A 290 17.32 -4.27 4.40
N GLU A 291 17.75 -4.58 5.62
CA GLU A 291 18.87 -5.47 5.92
C GLU A 291 18.63 -6.91 5.43
N LEU A 292 17.42 -7.45 5.69
CA LEU A 292 17.01 -8.76 5.19
C LEU A 292 16.94 -8.77 3.67
N SER A 293 16.25 -7.79 3.07
CA SER A 293 16.01 -7.74 1.63
C SER A 293 17.31 -7.63 0.84
N THR A 294 18.24 -6.79 1.29
CA THR A 294 19.56 -6.60 0.66
C THR A 294 20.36 -7.91 0.65
N ARG A 295 20.39 -8.62 1.79
CA ARG A 295 21.10 -9.89 1.90
C ARG A 295 20.44 -11.01 1.12
N MET A 296 19.12 -11.07 1.12
CA MET A 296 18.37 -12.03 0.30
C MET A 296 18.65 -11.83 -1.19
N VAL A 297 18.75 -10.57 -1.65
CA VAL A 297 19.15 -10.26 -3.04
C VAL A 297 20.58 -10.72 -3.31
N ARG A 298 21.53 -10.43 -2.41
CA ARG A 298 22.93 -10.91 -2.53
C ARG A 298 23.03 -12.44 -2.58
N SER A 299 22.13 -13.15 -1.89
CA SER A 299 22.01 -14.61 -1.92
C SER A 299 21.26 -15.14 -3.16
N GLY A 300 21.02 -14.30 -4.19
CA GLY A 300 20.43 -14.71 -5.46
C GLY A 300 18.90 -14.75 -5.49
N ASN A 301 18.21 -14.27 -4.44
CA ASN A 301 16.75 -14.16 -4.42
C ASN A 301 16.26 -12.87 -5.08
N ARG A 302 15.00 -12.83 -5.48
CA ARG A 302 14.32 -11.62 -5.96
C ARG A 302 13.43 -11.07 -4.87
N VAL A 303 13.66 -9.84 -4.46
CA VAL A 303 12.86 -9.19 -3.43
C VAL A 303 12.15 -7.97 -4.02
N ASP A 304 10.84 -7.94 -3.84
CA ASP A 304 9.98 -6.82 -4.17
C ASP A 304 9.49 -6.20 -2.84
N ALA A 305 9.83 -4.95 -2.57
CA ALA A 305 9.42 -4.22 -1.37
C ALA A 305 8.31 -3.22 -1.69
N TYR A 306 7.28 -3.18 -0.85
CA TYR A 306 6.10 -2.34 -1.04
C TYR A 306 6.16 -1.12 -0.11
N ASN A 307 6.66 0.00 -0.62
CA ASN A 307 6.75 1.26 0.12
C ASN A 307 5.40 1.99 0.17
N ARG A 308 5.14 2.72 1.25
CA ARG A 308 4.02 3.67 1.32
C ARG A 308 4.39 4.99 0.66
N SER A 309 3.44 5.61 -0.04
CA SER A 309 3.53 7.03 -0.35
C SER A 309 3.06 7.87 0.85
N GLY A 310 3.47 9.12 0.95
CA GLY A 310 2.97 10.06 1.94
C GLY A 310 4.04 10.66 2.85
N TYR A 311 3.59 11.25 3.96
CA TYR A 311 4.41 12.03 4.88
C TYR A 311 5.46 11.17 5.62
N HIS A 312 6.66 11.70 5.77
CA HIS A 312 7.79 11.08 6.44
C HIS A 312 8.26 11.92 7.63
N VAL A 313 8.74 11.25 8.67
CA VAL A 313 9.20 11.88 9.92
C VAL A 313 10.51 12.63 9.72
N SER A 314 11.35 12.10 8.86
CA SER A 314 12.68 12.65 8.56
C SER A 314 12.68 13.97 7.79
N GLY A 315 11.49 14.43 7.31
CA GLY A 315 11.39 15.63 6.50
C GLY A 315 11.75 15.40 5.02
N LYS A 316 11.46 16.41 4.17
CA LYS A 316 11.67 16.30 2.72
C LYS A 316 13.15 16.35 2.32
N GLU A 317 13.99 16.95 3.15
CA GLU A 317 15.43 17.04 2.97
C GLU A 317 16.15 15.69 3.02
N PHE A 318 15.52 14.71 3.68
CA PHE A 318 16.02 13.33 3.77
C PHE A 318 15.38 12.38 2.77
N ASP A 319 14.51 12.90 1.89
CA ASP A 319 13.88 12.14 0.81
C ASP A 319 14.84 11.97 -0.37
N GLU A 320 15.67 10.94 -0.32
CA GLU A 320 16.41 10.53 -1.51
C GLU A 320 15.44 9.97 -2.55
N LYS A 321 15.50 10.51 -3.76
CA LYS A 321 14.72 10.00 -4.90
C LYS A 321 15.37 8.72 -5.40
N HIS A 322 15.05 7.60 -4.75
CA HIS A 322 15.43 6.30 -5.26
C HIS A 322 14.54 5.93 -6.46
N GLY A 323 15.16 5.38 -7.50
CA GLY A 323 14.47 4.84 -8.66
C GLY A 323 13.64 3.59 -8.32
N LYS A 324 13.27 2.82 -9.35
CA LYS A 324 12.52 1.55 -9.17
C LYS A 324 13.31 0.46 -8.45
N TYR A 325 14.59 0.65 -8.18
CA TYR A 325 15.49 -0.32 -7.54
C TYR A 325 16.38 0.35 -6.52
N PHE A 326 16.60 -0.33 -5.41
CA PHE A 326 17.56 0.02 -4.38
C PHE A 326 18.37 -1.25 -4.00
N GLN A 327 19.67 -1.24 -4.16
CA GLN A 327 20.57 -2.39 -3.89
C GLN A 327 20.07 -3.73 -4.47
N GLY A 328 19.45 -3.70 -5.66
CA GLY A 328 18.86 -4.88 -6.30
C GLY A 328 17.45 -5.24 -5.83
N ILE A 329 16.93 -4.61 -4.79
CA ILE A 329 15.55 -4.72 -4.33
C ILE A 329 14.66 -3.91 -5.27
N ARG A 330 13.58 -4.49 -5.77
CA ARG A 330 12.60 -3.76 -6.57
C ARG A 330 11.60 -3.04 -5.66
N ILE A 331 11.47 -1.73 -5.83
CA ILE A 331 10.59 -0.89 -5.02
C ILE A 331 9.26 -0.64 -5.73
N PHE A 332 8.16 -0.92 -5.03
CA PHE A 332 6.81 -0.56 -5.43
C PHE A 332 6.24 0.48 -4.47
N THR A 333 6.07 1.70 -4.90
CA THR A 333 5.40 2.73 -4.10
C THR A 333 3.90 2.59 -4.24
N ILE A 334 3.21 2.30 -3.14
CA ILE A 334 1.77 2.15 -3.06
C ILE A 334 1.15 3.51 -2.74
N PRO A 335 0.27 4.05 -3.59
CA PRO A 335 -0.41 5.31 -3.32
C PRO A 335 -1.31 5.18 -2.09
N THR A 336 -1.18 6.14 -1.18
CA THR A 336 -1.96 6.21 0.07
C THR A 336 -2.39 7.64 0.37
N PHE A 337 -3.23 7.81 1.39
CA PHE A 337 -3.70 9.13 1.83
C PHE A 337 -2.70 9.83 2.74
N SER A 338 -2.80 11.15 2.79
CA SER A 338 -2.07 11.99 3.77
C SER A 338 -2.57 11.79 5.20
N SER A 339 -3.78 11.25 5.40
CA SER A 339 -4.35 10.97 6.73
C SER A 339 -3.65 9.80 7.41
N SER A 340 -3.05 10.03 8.57
CA SER A 340 -2.32 9.03 9.35
C SER A 340 -3.14 7.78 9.71
N LYS A 341 -4.44 7.92 9.97
CA LYS A 341 -5.33 6.83 10.39
C LYS A 341 -5.71 5.88 9.26
N LEU A 342 -5.98 6.39 8.05
CA LEU A 342 -6.39 5.58 6.89
C LEU A 342 -5.19 5.08 6.07
N ASN A 343 -4.06 5.77 6.16
CA ASN A 343 -2.87 5.46 5.38
C ASN A 343 -2.44 3.98 5.53
N ALA A 344 -2.30 3.50 6.77
CA ALA A 344 -1.83 2.15 7.05
C ALA A 344 -2.78 1.06 6.54
N ILE A 345 -4.10 1.25 6.69
CA ILE A 345 -5.13 0.28 6.27
C ILE A 345 -5.18 0.20 4.75
N VAL A 346 -5.25 1.36 4.08
CA VAL A 346 -5.31 1.41 2.61
C VAL A 346 -4.03 0.88 1.98
N TYR A 347 -2.87 1.23 2.54
CA TYR A 347 -1.60 0.65 2.13
C TYR A 347 -1.62 -0.86 2.23
N SER A 348 -1.97 -1.42 3.39
CA SER A 348 -1.97 -2.86 3.63
C SER A 348 -2.87 -3.59 2.65
N PHE A 349 -4.07 -3.05 2.39
CA PHE A 349 -5.00 -3.60 1.43
C PHE A 349 -4.45 -3.56 0.00
N LEU A 350 -4.01 -2.40 -0.48
CA LEU A 350 -3.52 -2.24 -1.87
C LEU A 350 -2.22 -3.00 -2.13
N ALA A 351 -1.29 -3.01 -1.16
CA ALA A 351 -0.06 -3.79 -1.24
C ALA A 351 -0.36 -5.29 -1.33
N THR A 352 -1.27 -5.80 -0.48
CA THR A 352 -1.69 -7.20 -0.51
C THR A 352 -2.37 -7.54 -1.82
N ILE A 353 -3.35 -6.76 -2.29
CA ILE A 353 -3.98 -6.99 -3.60
C ILE A 353 -2.94 -7.03 -4.72
N ARG A 354 -1.99 -6.09 -4.73
CA ARG A 354 -0.93 -6.08 -5.75
C ARG A 354 -0.04 -7.32 -5.67
N SER A 355 0.25 -7.80 -4.47
CA SER A 355 1.09 -8.99 -4.27
C SER A 355 0.45 -10.26 -4.82
N LEU A 356 -0.90 -10.38 -4.84
CA LEU A 356 -1.59 -11.53 -5.41
C LEU A 356 -1.25 -11.78 -6.88
N PHE A 357 -0.92 -10.73 -7.61
CA PHE A 357 -0.56 -10.79 -9.03
C PHE A 357 0.95 -10.88 -9.28
N GLY A 358 1.75 -10.86 -8.21
CA GLY A 358 3.21 -10.86 -8.29
C GLY A 358 3.83 -12.24 -8.59
N HIS A 359 3.08 -13.33 -8.42
CA HIS A 359 3.61 -14.71 -8.46
C HIS A 359 4.81 -14.91 -7.54
N TYR A 360 4.61 -14.59 -6.27
CA TYR A 360 5.61 -14.75 -5.23
C TYR A 360 5.64 -16.19 -4.72
N ASP A 361 6.85 -16.66 -4.42
CA ASP A 361 7.03 -17.91 -3.68
C ASP A 361 6.67 -17.71 -2.21
N ILE A 362 7.01 -16.52 -1.66
CA ILE A 362 6.68 -16.12 -0.28
C ILE A 362 6.17 -14.66 -0.29
N VAL A 363 5.13 -14.40 0.51
CA VAL A 363 4.75 -13.05 0.92
C VAL A 363 5.02 -12.91 2.41
N HIS A 364 5.92 -11.99 2.79
CA HIS A 364 6.30 -11.73 4.16
C HIS A 364 5.68 -10.43 4.65
N PHE A 365 4.83 -10.55 5.67
CA PHE A 365 4.20 -9.41 6.33
C PHE A 365 5.00 -9.00 7.56
N HIS A 366 5.25 -7.70 7.72
CA HIS A 366 5.91 -7.11 8.87
C HIS A 366 4.95 -6.25 9.67
N ALA A 367 4.95 -6.41 10.99
CA ALA A 367 4.08 -5.79 11.97
C ALA A 367 2.60 -6.26 11.94
N GLU A 368 1.88 -6.02 13.04
CA GLU A 368 0.50 -6.50 13.26
C GLU A 368 -0.51 -5.91 12.29
N GLY A 369 -0.44 -4.59 12.04
CA GLY A 369 -1.42 -3.89 11.22
C GLY A 369 -1.62 -4.48 9.83
N PRO A 370 -0.56 -4.67 9.03
CA PRO A 370 -0.63 -5.30 7.71
C PRO A 370 -1.12 -6.74 7.73
N CYS A 371 -0.89 -7.48 8.82
CA CYS A 371 -1.31 -8.87 8.97
C CYS A 371 -2.84 -9.06 8.95
N ILE A 372 -3.63 -8.01 9.15
CA ILE A 372 -5.09 -8.06 8.95
C ILE A 372 -5.45 -8.58 7.55
N MET A 373 -4.62 -8.30 6.54
CA MET A 373 -4.86 -8.68 5.14
C MET A 373 -4.27 -10.05 4.76
N LEU A 374 -3.60 -10.74 5.66
CA LEU A 374 -2.91 -12.00 5.42
C LEU A 374 -3.86 -13.13 4.96
N TRP A 375 -5.10 -13.16 5.47
CA TRP A 375 -6.11 -14.11 5.03
C TRP A 375 -6.35 -14.09 3.51
N LEU A 376 -6.14 -12.93 2.89
CA LEU A 376 -6.35 -12.76 1.45
C LEU A 376 -5.27 -13.52 0.65
N THR A 377 -4.00 -13.45 1.04
CA THR A 377 -2.92 -14.23 0.40
C THR A 377 -3.12 -15.71 0.61
N LYS A 378 -3.62 -16.13 1.78
CA LYS A 378 -3.93 -17.52 2.07
C LYS A 378 -5.08 -18.05 1.20
N LEU A 379 -6.13 -17.25 0.99
CA LEU A 379 -7.25 -17.60 0.09
C LEU A 379 -6.76 -17.89 -1.35
N PHE A 380 -5.71 -17.21 -1.80
CA PHE A 380 -5.10 -17.43 -3.11
C PHE A 380 -3.98 -18.50 -3.10
N GLY A 381 -3.81 -19.21 -1.98
CA GLY A 381 -2.84 -20.29 -1.86
C GLY A 381 -1.38 -19.82 -1.90
N ILE A 382 -1.09 -18.54 -1.62
CA ILE A 382 0.26 -17.99 -1.57
C ILE A 382 0.87 -18.26 -0.20
N PRO A 383 2.09 -18.85 -0.11
CA PRO A 383 2.78 -19.05 1.15
C PRO A 383 3.08 -17.73 1.85
N THR A 384 2.75 -17.66 3.16
CA THR A 384 2.84 -16.42 3.94
C THR A 384 3.60 -16.60 5.24
N VAL A 385 4.49 -15.66 5.50
CA VAL A 385 5.21 -15.51 6.75
C VAL A 385 4.87 -14.16 7.37
N ALA A 386 4.76 -14.10 8.68
CA ALA A 386 4.54 -12.86 9.42
C ALA A 386 5.66 -12.67 10.44
N THR A 387 6.26 -11.46 10.50
CA THR A 387 7.14 -11.05 11.60
C THR A 387 6.43 -10.03 12.47
N ILE A 388 6.27 -10.36 13.75
CA ILE A 388 5.71 -9.46 14.76
C ILE A 388 6.87 -8.80 15.49
N HIS A 389 6.97 -7.48 15.34
CA HIS A 389 8.09 -6.67 15.85
C HIS A 389 7.90 -6.18 17.29
N GLY A 390 6.79 -6.48 17.91
CA GLY A 390 6.40 -6.08 19.25
C GLY A 390 4.89 -5.99 19.36
N LEU A 391 4.35 -5.90 20.56
CA LEU A 391 2.92 -5.76 20.81
C LEU A 391 2.49 -4.29 20.64
N ASP A 392 2.38 -3.85 19.39
CA ASP A 392 2.12 -2.45 19.05
C ASP A 392 0.82 -1.90 19.66
N TRP A 393 -0.17 -2.75 19.90
CA TRP A 393 -1.44 -2.36 20.51
C TRP A 393 -1.32 -1.88 21.98
N GLN A 394 -0.21 -2.19 22.66
CA GLN A 394 0.07 -1.75 24.03
C GLN A 394 0.58 -0.29 24.09
N ARG A 395 0.98 0.26 22.95
CA ARG A 395 1.55 1.62 22.91
C ARG A 395 0.47 2.68 23.11
N SER A 396 0.74 3.65 23.98
CA SER A 396 -0.18 4.71 24.40
C SER A 396 -0.74 5.59 23.26
N LYS A 397 -0.02 5.67 22.15
CA LYS A 397 -0.43 6.48 20.97
C LYS A 397 -1.68 5.96 20.24
N TRP A 398 -2.09 4.71 20.48
CA TRP A 398 -3.23 4.11 19.80
C TRP A 398 -4.51 4.27 20.62
N GLY A 399 -5.53 4.90 20.05
CA GLY A 399 -6.87 4.88 20.63
C GLY A 399 -7.51 3.49 20.53
N ASN A 400 -8.60 3.27 21.27
CA ASN A 400 -9.28 1.96 21.39
C ASN A 400 -9.55 1.25 20.05
N PHE A 401 -9.98 1.98 19.02
CA PHE A 401 -10.23 1.40 17.68
C PHE A 401 -8.95 0.88 17.02
N ALA A 402 -7.87 1.66 17.06
CA ALA A 402 -6.61 1.27 16.44
C ALA A 402 -5.98 0.07 17.17
N SER A 403 -6.01 0.06 18.51
CA SER A 403 -5.55 -1.08 19.31
C SER A 403 -6.35 -2.35 19.01
N HIS A 404 -7.67 -2.24 18.82
CA HIS A 404 -8.51 -3.38 18.44
C HIS A 404 -8.15 -3.92 17.05
N MET A 405 -7.87 -3.04 16.10
CA MET A 405 -7.44 -3.43 14.75
C MET A 405 -6.06 -4.11 14.77
N LEU A 406 -5.11 -3.61 15.58
CA LEU A 406 -3.80 -4.24 15.74
C LEU A 406 -3.92 -5.64 16.34
N LYS A 407 -4.72 -5.82 17.41
CA LYS A 407 -5.03 -7.15 17.97
C LYS A 407 -5.68 -8.09 16.95
N LEU A 408 -6.55 -7.56 16.08
CA LEU A 408 -7.14 -8.37 15.00
C LEU A 408 -6.06 -8.82 14.00
N GLY A 409 -5.11 -7.97 13.67
CA GLY A 409 -3.97 -8.31 12.80
C GLY A 409 -3.07 -9.36 13.44
N GLU A 410 -2.74 -9.22 14.71
CA GLU A 410 -1.99 -10.20 15.51
C GLU A 410 -2.69 -11.55 15.51
N LYS A 411 -4.00 -11.59 15.82
CA LYS A 411 -4.82 -12.80 15.78
C LYS A 411 -4.84 -13.42 14.37
N THR A 412 -4.94 -12.60 13.34
CA THR A 412 -4.93 -13.05 11.94
C THR A 412 -3.57 -13.68 11.59
N ALA A 413 -2.46 -13.10 12.03
CA ALA A 413 -1.14 -13.68 11.88
C ALA A 413 -1.03 -15.03 12.59
N ALA A 414 -1.47 -15.11 13.85
CA ALA A 414 -1.42 -16.34 14.63
C ALA A 414 -2.22 -17.49 14.00
N LEU A 415 -3.41 -17.19 13.42
CA LEU A 415 -4.31 -18.21 12.88
C LEU A 415 -4.05 -18.56 11.40
N HIS A 416 -3.54 -17.66 10.62
CA HIS A 416 -3.53 -17.80 9.15
C HIS A 416 -2.14 -17.77 8.51
N ALA A 417 -1.09 -17.23 9.15
CA ALA A 417 0.26 -17.32 8.61
C ALA A 417 0.75 -18.77 8.60
N ASP A 418 1.50 -19.17 7.57
CA ASP A 418 2.14 -20.49 7.55
C ASP A 418 3.17 -20.58 8.67
N GLU A 419 3.99 -19.53 8.85
CA GLU A 419 4.90 -19.37 9.98
C GLU A 419 4.85 -17.96 10.54
N VAL A 420 5.05 -17.83 11.85
CA VAL A 420 5.13 -16.53 12.55
C VAL A 420 6.51 -16.41 13.18
N ILE A 421 7.19 -15.32 12.89
CA ILE A 421 8.48 -14.96 13.48
C ILE A 421 8.23 -13.96 14.60
N VAL A 422 8.86 -14.15 15.73
CA VAL A 422 8.87 -13.22 16.87
C VAL A 422 10.32 -12.93 17.29
N LEU A 423 10.53 -11.79 17.95
CA LEU A 423 11.86 -11.24 18.20
C LEU A 423 12.38 -11.50 19.62
N SER A 424 11.55 -12.03 20.52
CA SER A 424 11.93 -12.38 21.90
C SER A 424 11.25 -13.68 22.35
N HIS A 425 11.82 -14.34 23.34
CA HIS A 425 11.22 -15.53 23.96
C HIS A 425 9.93 -15.18 24.70
N ASN A 426 9.87 -14.02 25.34
CA ASN A 426 8.64 -13.51 25.97
C ASN A 426 7.47 -13.44 24.96
N MET A 427 7.73 -13.04 23.71
CA MET A 427 6.71 -13.07 22.66
C MET A 427 6.35 -14.48 22.20
N GLN A 428 7.27 -15.46 22.24
CA GLN A 428 6.93 -16.86 21.97
C GLN A 428 5.92 -17.38 22.98
N ASP A 429 6.18 -17.14 24.26
CA ASP A 429 5.32 -17.56 25.37
C ASP A 429 3.95 -16.87 25.26
N TYR A 430 3.91 -15.58 25.00
CA TYR A 430 2.68 -14.82 24.78
C TYR A 430 1.82 -15.42 23.64
N PHE A 431 2.41 -15.72 22.48
CA PHE A 431 1.69 -16.32 21.35
C PHE A 431 1.21 -17.75 21.66
N GLN A 432 2.01 -18.51 22.39
CA GLN A 432 1.64 -19.86 22.83
C GLN A 432 0.47 -19.83 23.82
N GLU A 433 0.50 -18.93 24.81
CA GLU A 433 -0.52 -18.79 25.84
C GLU A 433 -1.82 -18.20 25.29
N THR A 434 -1.71 -17.14 24.45
CA THR A 434 -2.88 -16.40 23.97
C THR A 434 -3.59 -17.09 22.81
N TYR A 435 -2.84 -17.70 21.89
CA TYR A 435 -3.37 -18.25 20.63
C TYR A 435 -3.12 -19.75 20.46
N GLY A 436 -2.39 -20.43 21.37
CA GLY A 436 -1.93 -21.80 21.19
C GLY A 436 -0.96 -21.96 19.99
N ARG A 437 -0.34 -20.84 19.54
CA ARG A 437 0.48 -20.79 18.34
C ARG A 437 1.96 -20.91 18.66
N LYS A 438 2.61 -21.96 18.18
CA LYS A 438 4.07 -22.04 18.16
C LYS A 438 4.63 -21.06 17.13
N THR A 439 5.59 -20.25 17.55
CA THR A 439 6.27 -19.25 16.72
C THR A 439 7.75 -19.57 16.56
N ARG A 440 8.41 -18.89 15.62
CA ARG A 440 9.86 -19.00 15.40
C ARG A 440 10.56 -17.79 16.01
N PHE A 441 11.46 -18.05 16.95
CA PHE A 441 12.35 -17.01 17.45
C PHE A 441 13.46 -16.76 16.42
N ILE A 442 13.42 -15.59 15.78
CA ILE A 442 14.46 -15.08 14.88
C ILE A 442 14.65 -13.61 15.24
N PRO A 443 15.70 -13.27 16.02
CA PRO A 443 15.93 -11.91 16.50
C PRO A 443 16.36 -10.97 15.37
N ASN A 444 16.38 -9.66 15.63
CA ASN A 444 17.04 -8.72 14.74
C ASN A 444 18.56 -8.93 14.77
N GLY A 445 19.22 -8.53 13.70
CA GLY A 445 20.66 -8.50 13.62
C GLY A 445 21.27 -7.12 13.85
N ILE A 446 22.57 -7.07 13.90
CA ILE A 446 23.36 -5.84 13.90
C ILE A 446 24.57 -6.01 12.98
N ASN A 447 25.02 -4.92 12.39
CA ASN A 447 26.30 -4.86 11.68
C ASN A 447 27.37 -4.36 12.62
N ARG A 448 28.60 -4.86 12.47
CA ARG A 448 29.74 -4.27 13.16
C ARG A 448 30.05 -2.90 12.52
N PRO A 449 29.97 -1.81 13.26
CA PRO A 449 30.23 -0.48 12.71
C PRO A 449 31.72 -0.22 12.56
N ILE A 450 32.04 0.82 11.79
CA ILE A 450 33.37 1.44 11.78
C ILE A 450 33.31 2.64 12.71
N LEU A 451 34.15 2.65 13.74
CA LEU A 451 34.20 3.78 14.67
C LEU A 451 34.66 5.06 13.96
N LYS A 452 34.04 6.17 14.29
CA LYS A 452 34.29 7.50 13.73
C LYS A 452 34.94 8.42 14.76
N GLY A 453 35.63 9.44 14.28
CA GLY A 453 36.04 10.58 15.10
C GLY A 453 34.85 11.42 15.51
N ASP A 454 35.10 12.60 16.07
CA ASP A 454 34.07 13.51 16.60
C ASP A 454 33.93 14.83 15.80
N SER A 455 34.43 14.87 14.58
CA SER A 455 34.57 16.09 13.78
C SER A 455 33.25 16.82 13.51
N GLU A 456 32.23 16.10 13.06
CA GLU A 456 30.92 16.67 12.74
C GLU A 456 30.14 17.05 13.98
N ILE A 457 30.15 16.19 15.03
CA ILE A 457 29.45 16.48 16.29
C ILE A 457 30.12 17.59 17.07
N LYS A 458 31.45 17.74 16.97
CA LYS A 458 32.18 18.85 17.55
C LYS A 458 31.85 20.16 16.83
N ALA A 459 31.84 20.17 15.52
CA ALA A 459 31.52 21.35 14.73
C ALA A 459 30.06 21.82 14.94
N LYS A 460 29.10 20.88 15.01
CA LYS A 460 27.68 21.20 15.09
C LYS A 460 27.17 21.45 16.51
N TYR A 461 27.66 20.71 17.48
CA TYR A 461 27.11 20.66 18.83
C TYR A 461 28.13 20.93 19.95
N GLY A 462 29.40 21.12 19.59
CA GLY A 462 30.49 21.30 20.57
C GLY A 462 30.67 20.07 21.46
N LEU A 463 30.48 18.86 20.91
CA LEU A 463 30.63 17.58 21.59
C LEU A 463 32.03 17.00 21.31
N GLU A 464 32.61 16.41 22.34
CA GLU A 464 33.91 15.72 22.26
C GLU A 464 33.75 14.27 22.73
N LYS A 465 34.68 13.43 22.37
CA LYS A 465 34.72 12.04 22.80
C LYS A 465 34.62 11.93 24.32
N ASP A 466 33.82 10.99 24.78
CA ASP A 466 33.53 10.72 26.19
C ASP A 466 32.97 11.93 27.00
N GLY A 467 32.57 13.01 26.30
CA GLY A 467 32.04 14.23 26.89
C GLY A 467 30.53 14.23 27.14
N TYR A 468 29.82 13.17 26.77
CA TYR A 468 28.34 13.16 26.85
C TYR A 468 27.74 11.77 27.07
N ILE A 469 26.56 11.78 27.68
CA ILE A 469 25.62 10.66 27.81
C ILE A 469 24.66 10.74 26.63
N LEU A 470 24.43 9.63 25.94
CA LEU A 470 23.60 9.58 24.74
C LEU A 470 22.26 8.90 25.01
N PHE A 471 21.17 9.57 24.66
CA PHE A 471 19.85 9.01 24.41
C PHE A 471 19.55 9.10 22.92
N LEU A 472 19.26 7.98 22.26
CA LEU A 472 18.94 7.97 20.83
C LEU A 472 17.73 7.07 20.59
N ALA A 473 16.57 7.68 20.44
CA ALA A 473 15.31 7.01 20.16
C ALA A 473 14.27 8.01 19.64
N ARG A 474 13.11 7.49 19.19
CA ARG A 474 11.95 8.36 18.94
C ARG A 474 11.49 9.01 20.25
N ILE A 475 11.16 10.29 20.19
CA ILE A 475 10.64 11.02 21.36
C ILE A 475 9.14 10.70 21.49
N VAL A 476 8.84 9.64 22.24
CA VAL A 476 7.48 9.14 22.55
C VAL A 476 7.45 8.65 24.00
N PRO A 477 6.31 8.69 24.70
CA PRO A 477 6.22 8.35 26.13
C PRO A 477 6.85 7.01 26.49
N GLU A 478 6.58 5.97 25.68
CA GLU A 478 7.07 4.61 25.91
C GLU A 478 8.61 4.46 25.83
N LYS A 479 9.33 5.48 25.39
CA LYS A 479 10.81 5.50 25.38
C LYS A 479 11.41 6.12 26.66
N GLY A 480 10.57 6.64 27.55
CA GLY A 480 10.96 7.02 28.90
C GLY A 480 11.94 8.20 29.00
N LEU A 481 12.00 9.09 27.99
CA LEU A 481 12.93 10.24 28.03
C LEU A 481 12.71 11.13 29.25
N HIS A 482 11.50 11.26 29.73
CA HIS A 482 11.16 12.02 30.94
C HIS A 482 11.87 11.46 32.19
N TYR A 483 11.98 10.13 32.34
CA TYR A 483 12.74 9.54 33.45
C TYR A 483 14.21 9.95 33.43
N LEU A 484 14.81 9.93 32.22
CA LEU A 484 16.21 10.32 32.05
C LEU A 484 16.45 11.81 32.34
N LEU A 485 15.56 12.69 31.87
CA LEU A 485 15.68 14.11 32.13
C LEU A 485 15.57 14.42 33.63
N HIS A 486 14.60 13.81 34.35
CA HIS A 486 14.46 13.99 35.79
C HIS A 486 15.65 13.43 36.57
N ALA A 487 16.14 12.24 36.17
CA ALA A 487 17.32 11.66 36.80
C ALA A 487 18.58 12.52 36.58
N PHE A 488 18.79 13.02 35.36
CA PHE A 488 19.97 13.78 34.97
C PHE A 488 20.01 15.17 35.65
N GLU A 489 18.88 15.83 35.85
CA GLU A 489 18.75 17.10 36.57
C GLU A 489 19.35 17.00 37.98
N GLN A 490 19.29 15.84 38.63
CA GLN A 490 19.74 15.59 40.00
C GLN A 490 21.23 15.22 40.10
N ILE A 491 21.94 15.08 38.97
CA ILE A 491 23.33 14.61 38.94
C ILE A 491 24.29 15.77 38.73
N GLU A 492 25.32 15.84 39.57
CA GLU A 492 26.45 16.75 39.37
C GLU A 492 27.48 16.12 38.44
N THR A 493 27.62 16.65 37.24
CA THR A 493 28.59 16.18 36.24
C THR A 493 28.91 17.28 35.24
N ASP A 494 30.10 17.22 34.66
CA ASP A 494 30.53 18.07 33.55
C ASP A 494 30.09 17.54 32.17
N LYS A 495 29.59 16.29 32.12
CA LYS A 495 29.13 15.68 30.89
C LYS A 495 27.80 16.26 30.44
N LYS A 496 27.62 16.34 29.14
CA LYS A 496 26.38 16.76 28.52
C LYS A 496 25.41 15.58 28.37
N LEU A 497 24.10 15.85 28.38
CA LEU A 497 23.10 14.87 27.95
C LEU A 497 22.67 15.19 26.50
N VAL A 498 22.95 14.28 25.59
CA VAL A 498 22.58 14.43 24.18
C VAL A 498 21.34 13.59 23.87
N ILE A 499 20.28 14.26 23.41
CA ILE A 499 19.00 13.67 23.03
C ILE A 499 18.89 13.74 21.51
N ALA A 500 19.05 12.59 20.86
CA ALA A 500 18.93 12.48 19.41
C ALA A 500 17.68 11.70 19.03
N GLY A 501 16.82 12.29 18.17
CA GLY A 501 15.62 11.68 17.67
C GLY A 501 14.52 12.68 17.35
N GLY A 502 13.52 12.20 16.62
CA GLY A 502 12.33 12.96 16.25
C GLY A 502 11.05 12.25 16.67
N SER A 503 9.92 12.94 16.55
CA SER A 503 8.60 12.34 16.76
C SER A 503 7.66 12.63 15.61
N SER A 504 6.77 11.69 15.30
CA SER A 504 5.76 11.83 14.25
C SER A 504 4.34 12.01 14.74
N HIS A 505 4.04 11.71 16.01
CA HIS A 505 2.65 11.59 16.48
C HIS A 505 2.38 12.07 17.92
N SER A 506 3.37 12.59 18.62
CA SER A 506 3.28 12.96 20.05
C SER A 506 3.78 14.40 20.25
N GLN A 507 3.20 15.36 19.54
CA GLN A 507 3.66 16.76 19.60
C GLN A 507 3.61 17.36 21.01
N GLU A 508 2.57 17.04 21.79
CA GLU A 508 2.43 17.50 23.17
C GLU A 508 3.58 16.98 24.05
N TYR A 509 3.87 15.68 23.97
CA TYR A 509 4.97 15.08 24.72
C TYR A 509 6.33 15.62 24.28
N VAL A 510 6.53 15.83 22.98
CA VAL A 510 7.78 16.45 22.47
C VAL A 510 7.95 17.84 23.05
N GLN A 511 6.90 18.65 23.06
CA GLN A 511 6.96 20.01 23.62
C GLN A 511 7.25 19.99 25.13
N GLU A 512 6.68 19.03 25.83
CA GLU A 512 6.99 18.81 27.26
C GLU A 512 8.47 18.47 27.45
N MET A 513 9.02 17.56 26.69
CA MET A 513 10.44 17.18 26.75
C MET A 513 11.38 18.34 26.38
N VAL A 514 11.02 19.14 25.38
CA VAL A 514 11.75 20.34 25.01
C VAL A 514 11.77 21.33 26.17
N ASN A 515 10.63 21.52 26.85
CA ASN A 515 10.52 22.43 28.00
C ASN A 515 11.32 21.91 29.20
N LEU A 516 11.36 20.60 29.43
CA LEU A 516 12.18 20.00 30.49
C LEU A 516 13.67 20.15 30.16
N ALA A 517 14.08 19.81 28.94
CA ALA A 517 15.47 19.91 28.48
C ALA A 517 16.00 21.35 28.56
N ALA A 518 15.16 22.35 28.28
CA ALA A 518 15.55 23.77 28.35
C ALA A 518 15.88 24.29 29.78
N LYS A 519 15.53 23.55 30.83
CA LYS A 519 15.87 23.93 32.23
C LYS A 519 17.32 23.65 32.57
N ASP A 520 17.97 22.75 31.88
CA ASP A 520 19.38 22.36 32.11
C ASP A 520 20.23 22.65 30.89
N SER A 521 21.17 23.58 31.01
CA SER A 521 22.06 23.99 29.93
C SER A 521 23.03 22.87 29.44
N ARG A 522 23.13 21.79 30.21
CA ARG A 522 23.94 20.61 29.83
C ARG A 522 23.19 19.70 28.82
N VAL A 523 21.88 19.90 28.62
CA VAL A 523 21.06 19.07 27.73
C VAL A 523 21.06 19.64 26.32
N ILE A 524 21.40 18.80 25.36
CA ILE A 524 21.42 19.15 23.92
C ILE A 524 20.44 18.27 23.17
N MET A 525 19.45 18.88 22.52
CA MET A 525 18.52 18.20 21.60
C MET A 525 18.97 18.39 20.16
N THR A 526 19.40 17.32 19.50
CA THR A 526 19.90 17.38 18.11
C THR A 526 18.79 17.29 17.06
N GLY A 527 17.59 16.85 17.45
CA GLY A 527 16.55 16.44 16.51
C GLY A 527 16.88 15.10 15.84
N PHE A 528 16.25 14.82 14.70
CA PHE A 528 16.52 13.61 13.92
C PHE A 528 17.92 13.67 13.29
N VAL A 529 18.69 12.62 13.48
CA VAL A 529 20.07 12.48 12.95
C VAL A 529 20.20 11.20 12.12
N GLN A 530 21.06 11.23 11.11
CA GLN A 530 21.42 10.07 10.30
C GLN A 530 22.83 10.24 9.69
N GLY A 531 23.34 9.17 9.03
CA GLY A 531 24.66 9.18 8.39
C GLY A 531 25.78 9.43 9.37
N GLU A 532 26.76 10.22 8.99
CA GLU A 532 28.02 10.43 9.74
C GLU A 532 27.79 10.98 11.15
N VAL A 533 26.88 11.94 11.32
CA VAL A 533 26.53 12.49 12.66
C VAL A 533 25.99 11.39 13.59
N LEU A 534 25.15 10.48 13.09
CA LEU A 534 24.64 9.35 13.87
C LEU A 534 25.77 8.39 14.27
N GLU A 535 26.66 8.06 13.33
CA GLU A 535 27.81 7.18 13.55
C GLU A 535 28.79 7.80 14.56
N GLU A 536 29.06 9.10 14.45
CA GLU A 536 29.91 9.83 15.40
C GLU A 536 29.30 9.89 16.80
N LEU A 537 27.97 10.11 16.91
CA LEU A 537 27.28 10.13 18.22
C LEU A 537 27.40 8.79 18.95
N TYR A 538 27.26 7.67 18.27
CA TYR A 538 27.46 6.36 18.89
C TYR A 538 28.93 6.08 19.18
N SER A 539 29.85 6.49 18.30
CA SER A 539 31.29 6.20 18.44
C SER A 539 31.98 6.90 19.59
N ASN A 540 31.44 8.06 20.02
CA ASN A 540 32.11 8.95 20.95
C ASN A 540 31.32 9.20 22.25
N ALA A 541 30.19 8.49 22.44
CA ALA A 541 29.42 8.62 23.68
C ALA A 541 30.13 7.99 24.87
N TYR A 542 30.08 8.64 26.03
CA TYR A 542 30.57 8.09 27.30
C TYR A 542 29.77 6.87 27.73
N CYS A 543 28.44 6.98 27.69
CA CYS A 543 27.52 5.86 27.86
C CYS A 543 26.22 6.13 27.09
N PHE A 544 25.46 5.06 26.88
CA PHE A 544 24.13 5.09 26.22
C PHE A 544 23.04 4.73 27.22
N VAL A 545 21.90 5.45 27.17
CA VAL A 545 20.78 5.22 28.09
C VAL A 545 19.51 4.88 27.31
N LEU A 546 18.86 3.77 27.64
CA LEU A 546 17.60 3.32 27.07
C LEU A 546 16.55 3.08 28.17
N PRO A 547 15.82 4.12 28.61
CA PRO A 547 14.86 4.02 29.71
C PRO A 547 13.45 3.59 29.24
N SER A 548 13.36 2.71 28.26
CA SER A 548 12.10 2.32 27.62
C SER A 548 11.20 1.52 28.53
N ASP A 549 9.89 1.78 28.47
CA ASP A 549 8.85 0.99 29.15
C ASP A 549 8.45 -0.26 28.35
N ILE A 550 8.55 -0.20 27.04
CA ILE A 550 8.11 -1.25 26.11
C ILE A 550 9.03 -1.29 24.91
N GLU A 551 9.51 -2.49 24.58
CA GLU A 551 10.26 -2.79 23.36
C GLU A 551 9.73 -4.07 22.71
N GLY A 552 9.95 -4.24 21.42
CA GLY A 552 9.79 -5.55 20.79
C GLY A 552 11.13 -6.29 20.74
N MET A 553 12.15 -5.57 20.30
CA MET A 553 13.56 -5.83 20.43
C MET A 553 14.29 -4.51 20.22
N ALA A 554 15.07 -4.10 21.18
CA ALA A 554 15.66 -2.76 21.25
C ALA A 554 16.83 -2.59 20.26
N LEU A 555 16.54 -2.24 19.00
CA LEU A 555 17.57 -1.97 18.00
C LEU A 555 18.56 -0.89 18.44
N GLY A 556 18.09 0.16 19.13
CA GLY A 556 18.98 1.19 19.66
C GLY A 556 19.99 0.67 20.69
N LEU A 557 19.60 -0.36 21.49
CA LEU A 557 20.52 -1.03 22.41
C LEU A 557 21.55 -1.88 21.64
N LEU A 558 21.08 -2.63 20.63
CA LEU A 558 21.99 -3.38 19.74
C LEU A 558 22.98 -2.46 19.04
N GLU A 559 22.52 -1.32 18.51
CA GLU A 559 23.38 -0.34 17.86
C GLU A 559 24.38 0.22 18.86
N ALA A 560 23.96 0.72 20.02
CA ALA A 560 24.86 1.28 21.01
C ALA A 560 25.94 0.27 21.45
N MET A 561 25.54 -0.96 21.75
CA MET A 561 26.49 -2.02 22.13
C MET A 561 27.43 -2.40 20.98
N SER A 562 27.00 -2.33 19.74
CA SER A 562 27.87 -2.64 18.59
C SER A 562 29.00 -1.63 18.41
N TYR A 563 28.81 -0.39 18.86
CA TYR A 563 29.86 0.64 18.94
C TYR A 563 30.72 0.50 20.22
N GLY A 564 30.40 -0.47 21.08
CA GLY A 564 31.12 -0.69 22.34
C GLY A 564 30.63 0.16 23.50
N ASN A 565 29.51 0.87 23.39
CA ASN A 565 29.02 1.74 24.47
C ASN A 565 28.71 0.95 25.75
N CYS A 566 29.05 1.52 26.89
CA CYS A 566 28.46 1.17 28.17
C CYS A 566 26.97 1.54 28.13
N CYS A 567 26.09 0.59 28.40
CA CYS A 567 24.66 0.78 28.27
C CYS A 567 23.94 0.71 29.61
N ILE A 568 23.05 1.68 29.89
CA ILE A 568 22.12 1.65 31.00
C ILE A 568 20.72 1.47 30.40
N ALA A 569 20.01 0.41 30.80
CA ALA A 569 18.69 0.10 30.25
C ALA A 569 17.69 -0.23 31.35
N SER A 570 16.40 -0.03 31.09
CA SER A 570 15.34 -0.52 31.95
C SER A 570 15.34 -2.06 31.99
N ASN A 571 14.98 -2.66 33.12
CA ASN A 571 15.00 -4.11 33.37
C ASN A 571 13.82 -4.85 32.72
N ILE A 572 13.32 -4.39 31.58
CA ILE A 572 12.28 -5.11 30.83
C ILE A 572 12.86 -6.37 30.19
N PRO A 573 12.06 -7.46 30.02
CA PRO A 573 12.53 -8.71 29.47
C PRO A 573 13.26 -8.58 28.13
N GLU A 574 12.78 -7.70 27.25
CA GLU A 574 13.35 -7.49 25.92
C GLU A 574 14.76 -6.88 25.97
N ASN A 575 15.05 -6.04 26.96
CA ASN A 575 16.39 -5.46 27.14
C ASN A 575 17.34 -6.47 27.81
N THR A 576 16.84 -7.17 28.85
CA THR A 576 17.67 -8.16 29.55
C THR A 576 18.00 -9.38 28.69
N GLU A 577 17.10 -9.81 27.80
CA GLU A 577 17.36 -10.87 26.81
C GLU A 577 18.44 -10.44 25.79
N VAL A 578 18.44 -9.16 25.38
CA VAL A 578 19.40 -8.64 24.40
C VAL A 578 20.81 -8.52 24.99
N ALA A 579 20.94 -7.82 26.09
CA ALA A 579 22.23 -7.41 26.63
C ALA A 579 22.77 -8.33 27.73
N GLU A 580 21.95 -9.24 28.26
CA GLU A 580 22.34 -10.16 29.34
C GLU A 580 23.03 -9.43 30.51
N ASP A 581 24.25 -9.77 30.87
CA ASP A 581 25.06 -9.13 31.91
C ASP A 581 26.01 -8.03 31.37
N HIS A 582 25.87 -7.69 30.08
CA HIS A 582 26.67 -6.66 29.41
C HIS A 582 26.08 -5.25 29.46
N ALA A 583 24.99 -5.03 30.19
CA ALA A 583 24.40 -3.73 30.45
C ALA A 583 24.10 -3.55 31.93
N LEU A 584 24.03 -2.31 32.39
CA LEU A 584 23.54 -1.95 33.71
C LEU A 584 22.02 -1.76 33.66
N TYR A 585 21.33 -2.38 34.61
CA TYR A 585 19.86 -2.29 34.62
C TYR A 585 19.36 -1.46 35.78
N PHE A 586 18.29 -0.72 35.53
CA PHE A 586 17.50 -0.02 36.54
C PHE A 586 16.04 -0.49 36.48
N GLU A 587 15.32 -0.35 37.58
CA GLU A 587 13.91 -0.71 37.66
C GLU A 587 13.07 0.18 36.74
N LYS A 588 12.30 -0.43 35.86
CA LYS A 588 11.42 0.25 34.90
C LYS A 588 10.59 1.35 35.58
N GLY A 589 10.66 2.57 35.06
CA GLY A 589 9.91 3.73 35.56
C GLY A 589 10.47 4.33 36.85
N ASN A 590 11.56 3.83 37.42
CA ASN A 590 12.16 4.30 38.65
C ASN A 590 13.31 5.29 38.36
N GLU A 591 13.01 6.60 38.43
CA GLU A 591 13.94 7.69 38.16
C GLU A 591 15.13 7.69 39.15
N ARG A 592 14.89 7.36 40.41
CA ARG A 592 15.93 7.30 41.44
C ARG A 592 16.91 6.16 41.23
N ASP A 593 16.42 5.02 40.74
CA ASP A 593 17.29 3.90 40.42
C ASP A 593 18.10 4.18 39.15
N LEU A 594 17.49 4.83 38.17
CA LEU A 594 18.22 5.33 36.97
C LEU A 594 19.30 6.36 37.38
N GLN A 595 18.99 7.32 38.28
CA GLN A 595 19.98 8.27 38.82
C GLN A 595 21.17 7.52 39.43
N LYS A 596 20.93 6.56 40.31
CA LYS A 596 22.00 5.77 40.96
C LYS A 596 22.90 5.05 39.93
N ARG A 597 22.30 4.45 38.86
CA ARG A 597 23.08 3.82 37.79
C ARG A 597 23.93 4.79 37.02
N LEU A 598 23.42 6.00 36.75
CA LEU A 598 24.20 7.06 36.11
C LEU A 598 25.36 7.52 37.01
N GLU A 599 25.10 7.76 38.31
CA GLU A 599 26.13 8.10 39.28
C GLU A 599 27.20 6.99 39.41
N GLU A 600 26.78 5.72 39.39
CA GLU A 600 27.68 4.56 39.40
C GLU A 600 28.63 4.56 38.22
N VAL A 601 28.12 4.75 36.98
CA VAL A 601 28.93 4.78 35.75
C VAL A 601 29.86 6.01 35.74
N LEU A 602 29.42 7.16 36.27
CA LEU A 602 30.24 8.36 36.37
C LEU A 602 31.37 8.22 37.40
N ALA A 603 31.12 7.51 38.51
CA ALA A 603 32.10 7.27 39.54
C ALA A 603 33.13 6.16 39.17
N HIS A 604 32.76 5.26 38.20
CA HIS A 604 33.53 4.09 37.82
C HIS A 604 33.84 4.04 36.32
N PRO A 605 34.71 4.93 35.79
CA PRO A 605 35.01 5.00 34.36
C PRO A 605 35.63 3.69 33.80
N GLU A 606 36.19 2.84 34.65
CA GLU A 606 36.66 1.49 34.25
C GLU A 606 35.53 0.61 33.68
N GLN A 607 34.27 0.83 34.10
CA GLN A 607 33.12 0.11 33.54
C GLN A 607 32.90 0.48 32.07
N THR A 608 33.03 1.75 31.72
CA THR A 608 32.89 2.20 30.32
C THR A 608 34.03 1.65 29.47
N GLN A 609 35.27 1.62 30.00
CA GLN A 609 36.41 1.04 29.30
C GLN A 609 36.25 -0.46 29.06
N LYS A 610 35.77 -1.22 30.05
CA LYS A 610 35.45 -2.62 29.92
C LYS A 610 34.37 -2.85 28.85
N ALA A 611 33.30 -2.09 28.90
CA ALA A 611 32.22 -2.17 27.91
C ALA A 611 32.74 -1.90 26.48
N HIS A 612 33.62 -0.91 26.29
CA HIS A 612 34.25 -0.64 24.98
C HIS A 612 35.07 -1.80 24.42
N GLN A 613 35.59 -2.66 25.27
CA GLN A 613 36.37 -3.83 24.87
C GLN A 613 35.49 -5.04 24.56
N GLU A 614 34.41 -5.25 25.31
CA GLU A 614 33.66 -6.50 25.32
C GLU A 614 32.32 -6.43 24.57
N ASN A 615 31.60 -5.31 24.66
CA ASN A 615 30.20 -5.23 24.19
C ASN A 615 30.06 -5.39 22.68
N ALA A 616 30.98 -4.81 21.90
CA ALA A 616 30.93 -4.92 20.44
C ALA A 616 31.12 -6.36 19.96
N ASP A 617 32.05 -7.11 20.57
CA ASP A 617 32.29 -8.51 20.22
C ASP A 617 31.12 -9.40 20.64
N PHE A 618 30.60 -9.21 21.87
CA PHE A 618 29.47 -9.94 22.37
C PHE A 618 28.26 -9.75 21.46
N ILE A 619 27.82 -8.52 21.22
CA ILE A 619 26.56 -8.25 20.55
C ILE A 619 26.61 -8.60 19.05
N CYS A 620 27.72 -8.28 18.35
CA CYS A 620 27.89 -8.61 16.94
C CYS A 620 28.10 -10.12 16.70
N GLY A 621 28.63 -10.84 17.69
CA GLY A 621 28.74 -12.28 17.66
C GLY A 621 27.39 -12.98 17.87
N LYS A 622 26.57 -12.47 18.78
CA LYS A 622 25.24 -13.01 19.11
C LYS A 622 24.21 -12.68 18.03
N TYR A 623 24.16 -11.43 17.56
CA TYR A 623 23.14 -10.91 16.66
C TYR A 623 23.74 -10.44 15.33
N ASN A 624 23.83 -11.32 14.37
CA ASN A 624 24.39 -11.04 13.06
C ASN A 624 23.34 -11.12 11.96
N TRP A 625 23.25 -10.08 11.11
CA TRP A 625 22.26 -10.03 10.03
C TRP A 625 22.39 -11.15 9.00
N ASP A 626 23.59 -11.62 8.73
CA ASP A 626 23.80 -12.73 7.78
C ASP A 626 23.16 -14.01 8.31
N ARG A 627 23.39 -14.31 9.60
CA ARG A 627 22.77 -15.46 10.29
C ARG A 627 21.25 -15.33 10.38
N VAL A 628 20.73 -14.15 10.70
CA VAL A 628 19.29 -13.85 10.74
C VAL A 628 18.65 -14.06 9.37
N THR A 629 19.33 -13.60 8.31
CA THR A 629 18.86 -13.79 6.93
C THR A 629 18.87 -15.26 6.53
N GLU A 630 19.92 -16.00 6.88
CA GLU A 630 20.01 -17.44 6.61
C GLU A 630 18.88 -18.21 7.31
N GLN A 631 18.64 -17.94 8.59
CA GLN A 631 17.55 -18.55 9.35
C GLN A 631 16.19 -18.24 8.71
N THR A 632 15.97 -16.99 8.26
CA THR A 632 14.74 -16.57 7.60
C THR A 632 14.57 -17.28 6.25
N LEU A 633 15.62 -17.41 5.45
CA LEU A 633 15.59 -18.14 4.18
C LEU A 633 15.34 -19.64 4.37
N HIS A 634 15.93 -20.26 5.40
CA HIS A 634 15.66 -21.65 5.77
C HIS A 634 14.18 -21.84 6.17
N LEU A 635 13.62 -20.89 6.92
CA LEU A 635 12.20 -20.92 7.26
C LEU A 635 11.31 -20.84 6.01
N TYR A 636 11.64 -20.00 5.04
CA TYR A 636 10.91 -19.92 3.77
C TYR A 636 10.96 -21.24 2.99
N GLN A 637 12.14 -21.86 2.93
CA GLN A 637 12.29 -23.17 2.28
C GLN A 637 11.48 -24.25 2.99
N HIS A 638 11.42 -24.21 4.33
CA HIS A 638 10.58 -25.11 5.13
C HIS A 638 9.10 -24.95 4.77
N VAL A 639 8.59 -23.71 4.75
CA VAL A 639 7.20 -23.40 4.38
C VAL A 639 6.86 -23.93 2.97
N LEU A 640 7.76 -23.77 2.01
CA LEU A 640 7.55 -24.27 0.65
C LEU A 640 7.51 -25.79 0.58
N LYS A 641 8.43 -26.48 1.26
CA LYS A 641 8.46 -27.97 1.33
C LYS A 641 7.20 -28.54 1.98
N VAL A 642 6.74 -27.97 3.10
CA VAL A 642 5.52 -28.41 3.78
C VAL A 642 4.32 -28.33 2.85
N ARG A 643 4.20 -27.23 2.08
CA ARG A 643 3.12 -27.05 1.11
C ARG A 643 3.21 -27.95 -0.13
N GLU A 644 4.41 -28.29 -0.57
CA GLU A 644 4.60 -29.26 -1.64
C GLU A 644 4.14 -30.66 -1.24
N ASN A 645 4.40 -31.06 0.01
CA ASN A 645 3.99 -32.35 0.55
C ASN A 645 2.46 -32.43 0.86
N GLN A 646 1.75 -31.29 0.92
CA GLN A 646 0.29 -31.22 1.13
C GLN A 646 -0.51 -31.18 -0.19
N LYS A 647 0.15 -31.01 -1.33
CA LYS A 647 -0.44 -31.04 -2.69
C LYS A 647 -0.37 -32.42 -3.31
#